data_11841bae6bdf7881e639c15fca94ba31
#
_entry.id   11841bae6bdf7881e639c15fca94ba31
#
_cell.length_a   1.000
_cell.length_b   1.000
_cell.length_c   1.000
_cell.angle_alpha   90.00
_cell.angle_beta   90.00
_cell.angle_gamma   90.00
#
_symmetry.space_group_name_H-M   'P 1'
#
loop_
_entity.id
_entity.type
_entity.pdbx_description
1 polymer ?
#
loop_
_entity_poly.entity_id
_entity_poly.type
_entity_poly.pdbx_seq_one_letter_code
_entity_poly.pdbx_strand_id
1 'polypeptide(L)'
;MNKYHIITLILCLFCLGGAATASPDRTAAAPDTQARSSQLKVSGIIKDDAGSPLIGVTIVVKGTSSGSVSNSDGSYTITVPYAEATLMVSYIGYAPQEINVNNRTRIDITMVEDSKALEEVVVVGYNVQKKETITGSISTITTKDLKQSPTANINNALAGRMPGLLVNQFNGGEPGNDAAQLNIRGKSTYGKSDVIMIVDGIERDMSYLSPDEIETFTILKDASATAPYGIRGANGVIIVTTKRGRKGEKPTVDFKASVGVSEPIRYPDYLGSAGYATLYNEAMLNDNPSLDPGSASLFSQETISNFRRAKGDNSDGLGYNWDYFDYAFKPSILQDYSLSVRGGTDRARYFILGSYYNQGGNYKHSNSDNVNKFLRYNFRANVDVDATKRLKISVDLGARVTEFNYPGATAANIISLANTQPPYLPIILPNNHNDVNQADFEENGGYLLYADNDYRYNMLGQLNRTGFSKRTRRYLQGSFKLSHDLDFITKGLSVAAQFSYDTYNQHTINNSVPTHSTGNLTYPGYSTWMLPTEYSIDEWKNNADYWIKNGTYVTANQRTTDDAQSNSISHGSPEGTSRFQARLDYARKFGDHNVSGMLLFYLQNKVISNQVPFRYMGFSGRATYDYRNKYLFEFNIGYNGSENFARGKRYGVFPA
;
A
#
# COMPACT_ATOMS: atom_id res chain seq x y z
N MET A 1 -6.64 6.95 29.53
CA MET A 1 -5.23 6.53 29.70
C MET A 1 -4.38 7.38 28.79
N ASN A 2 -3.48 8.16 29.37
CA ASN A 2 -2.69 9.19 28.68
C ASN A 2 -1.70 8.58 27.69
N LYS A 3 -1.58 9.20 26.50
CA LYS A 3 -0.66 8.82 25.40
C LYS A 3 0.81 8.66 25.81
N TYR A 4 1.22 9.22 26.93
CA TYR A 4 2.60 9.17 27.45
C TYR A 4 2.98 7.85 28.14
N HIS A 5 2.02 7.05 28.59
CA HIS A 5 2.31 5.78 29.29
C HIS A 5 2.68 4.63 28.34
N ILE A 6 2.26 4.68 27.08
CA ILE A 6 2.62 3.63 26.09
C ILE A 6 4.05 3.85 25.56
N ILE A 7 4.47 5.10 25.41
CA ILE A 7 5.83 5.44 24.97
C ILE A 7 6.85 5.10 26.07
N THR A 8 6.50 5.32 27.34
CA THR A 8 7.36 4.99 28.47
C THR A 8 7.55 3.48 28.66
N LEU A 9 6.52 2.68 28.34
CA LEU A 9 6.63 1.21 28.40
C LEU A 9 7.53 0.62 27.31
N ILE A 10 7.60 1.24 26.15
CA ILE A 10 8.48 0.83 25.05
C ILE A 10 9.92 1.27 25.28
N LEU A 11 10.13 2.44 25.93
CA LEU A 11 11.48 2.91 26.26
C LEU A 11 12.11 2.13 27.44
N CYS A 12 11.32 1.62 28.39
CA CYS A 12 11.83 0.81 29.51
C CYS A 12 12.30 -0.59 29.11
N LEU A 13 11.87 -1.13 27.97
CA LEU A 13 12.36 -2.42 27.46
C LEU A 13 13.74 -2.33 26.78
N PHE A 14 14.24 -1.13 26.49
CA PHE A 14 15.54 -0.92 25.85
C PHE A 14 16.69 -0.58 26.82
N CYS A 15 16.41 -0.39 28.11
CA CYS A 15 17.42 0.04 29.10
C CYS A 15 17.94 -1.07 30.03
N LEU A 16 17.65 -2.34 29.75
CA LEU A 16 18.17 -3.48 30.52
C LEU A 16 19.21 -4.28 29.71
N GLY A 17 20.37 -3.67 29.50
CA GLY A 17 21.50 -4.35 28.88
C GLY A 17 22.77 -3.52 28.89
N GLY A 18 23.61 -3.72 29.94
CA GLY A 18 25.02 -3.42 29.83
C GLY A 18 25.59 -2.27 30.65
N ALA A 19 25.69 -2.44 31.94
CA ALA A 19 26.72 -1.78 32.72
C ALA A 19 27.96 -2.71 32.78
N ALA A 20 28.93 -2.46 31.89
CA ALA A 20 30.27 -3.01 32.04
C ALA A 20 31.18 -1.89 32.54
N THR A 21 31.63 -2.05 33.76
CA THR A 21 32.60 -1.21 34.47
C THR A 21 33.96 -1.24 33.79
N ALA A 22 34.46 -0.06 33.45
CA ALA A 22 35.86 0.13 33.09
C ALA A 22 36.69 0.22 34.38
N SER A 23 37.81 -0.51 34.45
CA SER A 23 38.91 -0.26 35.38
C SER A 23 40.21 -0.16 34.57
N PRO A 24 41.12 0.73 34.97
CA PRO A 24 42.26 1.05 34.16
C PRO A 24 43.54 0.29 34.50
N ASP A 25 44.37 0.23 33.48
CA ASP A 25 45.83 0.22 33.53
C ASP A 25 46.59 -0.97 34.14
N ARG A 26 47.25 -1.70 33.28
CA ARG A 26 48.61 -2.14 33.46
C ARG A 26 49.28 -2.46 32.13
N THR A 27 50.23 -1.65 31.77
CA THR A 27 51.30 -1.91 30.82
C THR A 27 52.02 -3.23 31.09
N ALA A 28 52.01 -4.13 30.11
CA ALA A 28 53.00 -5.20 30.01
C ALA A 28 53.36 -5.41 28.54
N ALA A 29 54.62 -5.40 28.27
CA ALA A 29 55.28 -5.46 26.98
C ALA A 29 54.87 -6.64 26.13
N ALA A 30 54.72 -6.39 24.85
CA ALA A 30 54.53 -7.37 23.79
C ALA A 30 55.82 -8.18 23.58
N PRO A 31 55.72 -9.48 23.30
CA PRO A 31 56.73 -10.13 22.48
C PRO A 31 56.30 -10.04 21.03
N ASP A 32 57.16 -9.35 20.28
CA ASP A 32 57.17 -9.28 18.86
C ASP A 32 57.28 -10.70 18.24
N THR A 33 56.15 -11.22 17.76
CA THR A 33 56.14 -12.42 16.91
C THR A 33 55.58 -11.99 15.57
N GLN A 34 56.40 -11.39 14.73
CA GLN A 34 56.17 -11.33 13.30
C GLN A 34 56.05 -12.77 12.75
N ALA A 35 54.87 -13.34 12.81
CA ALA A 35 54.49 -14.42 11.92
C ALA A 35 54.44 -13.85 10.52
N ARG A 36 55.47 -14.09 9.70
CA ARG A 36 55.43 -13.88 8.25
C ARG A 36 54.19 -14.63 7.71
N SER A 37 53.11 -13.90 7.42
CA SER A 37 52.01 -14.41 6.63
C SER A 37 52.54 -14.67 5.22
N SER A 38 52.90 -15.91 4.92
CA SER A 38 53.21 -16.31 3.55
C SER A 38 51.92 -16.30 2.77
N GLN A 39 51.66 -15.18 2.09
CA GLN A 39 50.56 -15.12 1.10
C GLN A 39 50.75 -16.24 0.11
N LEU A 40 49.78 -17.15 0.05
CA LEU A 40 49.80 -18.27 -0.91
C LEU A 40 48.91 -17.91 -2.09
N LYS A 41 49.44 -18.02 -3.33
CA LYS A 41 48.69 -17.84 -4.54
C LYS A 41 48.13 -19.20 -4.97
N VAL A 42 46.79 -19.29 -5.02
CA VAL A 42 46.05 -20.50 -5.43
C VAL A 42 45.45 -20.26 -6.80
N SER A 43 45.61 -21.22 -7.70
CA SER A 43 45.02 -21.20 -9.05
C SER A 43 44.35 -22.55 -9.36
N GLY A 44 43.48 -22.59 -10.32
CA GLY A 44 42.79 -23.81 -10.77
C GLY A 44 41.79 -23.54 -11.87
N ILE A 45 41.07 -24.58 -12.23
CA ILE A 45 39.98 -24.52 -13.23
C ILE A 45 38.70 -24.95 -12.55
N ILE A 46 37.61 -24.22 -12.84
CA ILE A 46 36.26 -24.54 -12.34
C ILE A 46 35.44 -25.08 -13.50
N LYS A 47 34.88 -26.25 -13.32
CA LYS A 47 34.06 -26.96 -14.30
C LYS A 47 32.75 -27.43 -13.69
N ASP A 48 31.79 -27.73 -14.55
CA ASP A 48 30.57 -28.46 -14.17
C ASP A 48 30.85 -29.98 -14.09
N ASP A 49 29.86 -30.76 -13.72
CA ASP A 49 29.91 -32.24 -13.65
C ASP A 49 29.99 -32.88 -15.04
N ALA A 50 29.64 -32.19 -16.11
CA ALA A 50 29.84 -32.60 -17.52
C ALA A 50 31.25 -32.27 -18.03
N GLY A 51 32.09 -31.57 -17.24
CA GLY A 51 33.47 -31.20 -17.60
C GLY A 51 33.59 -29.88 -18.36
N SER A 52 32.53 -29.13 -18.56
CA SER A 52 32.53 -27.81 -19.23
C SER A 52 33.05 -26.72 -18.29
N PRO A 53 33.92 -25.79 -18.77
CA PRO A 53 34.44 -24.72 -17.94
C PRO A 53 33.33 -23.70 -17.57
N LEU A 54 33.29 -23.28 -16.30
CA LEU A 54 32.31 -22.30 -15.79
C LEU A 54 32.93 -20.91 -15.69
N ILE A 55 32.37 -19.95 -16.43
CA ILE A 55 32.74 -18.53 -16.42
C ILE A 55 31.94 -17.77 -15.37
N GLY A 56 32.60 -16.86 -14.65
CA GLY A 56 31.89 -15.94 -13.74
C GLY A 56 31.60 -16.53 -12.36
N VAL A 57 32.20 -17.68 -12.01
CA VAL A 57 32.10 -18.26 -10.68
C VAL A 57 32.82 -17.37 -9.67
N THR A 58 32.15 -17.03 -8.59
CA THR A 58 32.71 -16.19 -7.52
C THR A 58 33.45 -17.05 -6.49
N ILE A 59 34.72 -16.71 -6.22
CA ILE A 59 35.58 -17.37 -5.24
C ILE A 59 35.98 -16.32 -4.19
N VAL A 60 35.66 -16.54 -2.90
CA VAL A 60 35.97 -15.62 -1.81
C VAL A 60 36.69 -16.38 -0.71
N VAL A 61 37.68 -15.75 -0.09
CA VAL A 61 38.34 -16.33 1.11
C VAL A 61 37.43 -16.08 2.32
N LYS A 62 36.99 -17.15 2.96
CA LYS A 62 36.05 -17.09 4.11
C LYS A 62 36.59 -16.18 5.21
N GLY A 63 35.73 -15.23 5.64
CA GLY A 63 36.07 -14.26 6.68
C GLY A 63 36.91 -13.06 6.23
N THR A 64 37.13 -12.89 4.91
CA THR A 64 37.86 -11.74 4.36
C THR A 64 37.08 -11.10 3.20
N SER A 65 37.52 -9.93 2.74
CA SER A 65 37.01 -9.28 1.53
C SER A 65 37.80 -9.69 0.25
N SER A 66 38.77 -10.62 0.36
CA SER A 66 39.56 -11.07 -0.77
C SER A 66 38.76 -12.05 -1.61
N GLY A 67 38.56 -11.73 -2.89
CA GLY A 67 37.80 -12.56 -3.84
C GLY A 67 38.38 -12.51 -5.25
N SER A 68 37.97 -13.46 -6.07
CA SER A 68 38.28 -13.59 -7.49
C SER A 68 37.08 -14.14 -8.25
N VAL A 69 37.10 -14.03 -9.57
CA VAL A 69 36.05 -14.58 -10.46
C VAL A 69 36.72 -15.43 -11.54
N SER A 70 36.09 -16.55 -11.94
CA SER A 70 36.63 -17.40 -13.01
C SER A 70 36.50 -16.74 -14.38
N ASN A 71 37.52 -16.95 -15.22
CA ASN A 71 37.60 -16.45 -16.59
C ASN A 71 36.76 -17.30 -17.57
N SER A 72 36.79 -16.95 -18.87
CA SER A 72 36.05 -17.64 -19.94
C SER A 72 36.45 -19.10 -20.15
N ASP A 73 37.65 -19.50 -19.76
CA ASP A 73 38.18 -20.85 -19.78
C ASP A 73 38.00 -21.61 -18.47
N GLY A 74 37.25 -21.01 -17.50
CA GLY A 74 37.04 -21.55 -16.17
C GLY A 74 38.22 -21.35 -15.24
N SER A 75 39.35 -20.78 -15.68
CA SER A 75 40.55 -20.56 -14.85
C SER A 75 40.29 -19.46 -13.80
N TYR A 76 40.86 -19.63 -12.60
CA TYR A 76 40.85 -18.61 -11.55
C TYR A 76 42.19 -18.51 -10.86
N THR A 77 42.42 -17.39 -10.24
CA THR A 77 43.59 -17.16 -9.38
C THR A 77 43.15 -16.29 -8.21
N ILE A 78 43.48 -16.72 -6.98
CA ILE A 78 43.18 -15.99 -5.75
C ILE A 78 44.39 -16.02 -4.81
N THR A 79 44.64 -14.95 -4.11
CA THR A 79 45.68 -14.88 -3.07
C THR A 79 45.04 -15.08 -1.69
N VAL A 80 45.50 -16.08 -0.96
CA VAL A 80 45.02 -16.39 0.38
C VAL A 80 46.02 -15.91 1.43
N PRO A 81 45.55 -15.37 2.56
CA PRO A 81 46.45 -14.79 3.57
C PRO A 81 47.22 -15.83 4.41
N TYR A 82 46.77 -17.08 4.44
CA TYR A 82 47.40 -18.18 5.16
C TYR A 82 47.07 -19.53 4.51
N ALA A 83 47.94 -20.50 4.69
CA ALA A 83 47.89 -21.81 4.02
C ALA A 83 46.64 -22.65 4.33
N GLU A 84 46.01 -22.44 5.47
CA GLU A 84 44.81 -23.17 5.95
C GLU A 84 43.50 -22.41 5.64
N ALA A 85 43.54 -21.39 4.78
CA ALA A 85 42.34 -20.63 4.42
C ALA A 85 41.28 -21.52 3.75
N THR A 86 40.02 -21.17 3.94
CA THR A 86 38.88 -21.82 3.26
C THR A 86 38.37 -20.90 2.15
N LEU A 87 38.25 -21.45 0.94
CA LEU A 87 37.61 -20.79 -0.19
C LEU A 87 36.10 -21.09 -0.17
N MET A 88 35.30 -20.07 -0.30
CA MET A 88 33.87 -20.16 -0.58
C MET A 88 33.68 -19.96 -2.08
N VAL A 89 33.14 -20.95 -2.75
CA VAL A 89 32.91 -20.95 -4.20
C VAL A 89 31.40 -20.96 -4.43
N SER A 90 30.90 -19.97 -5.18
CA SER A 90 29.47 -19.85 -5.46
C SER A 90 29.22 -19.44 -6.91
N TYR A 91 28.19 -20.01 -7.51
CA TYR A 91 27.72 -19.70 -8.84
C TYR A 91 26.21 -19.89 -8.94
N ILE A 92 25.53 -19.09 -9.77
CA ILE A 92 24.08 -19.16 -9.94
C ILE A 92 23.72 -20.50 -10.59
N GLY A 93 22.83 -21.28 -9.94
CA GLY A 93 22.43 -22.62 -10.43
C GLY A 93 23.29 -23.76 -9.94
N TYR A 94 24.32 -23.50 -9.11
CA TYR A 94 25.22 -24.52 -8.58
C TYR A 94 25.26 -24.47 -7.05
N ALA A 95 25.44 -25.64 -6.42
CA ALA A 95 25.57 -25.73 -4.96
C ALA A 95 26.87 -25.03 -4.48
N PRO A 96 26.78 -24.10 -3.52
CA PRO A 96 27.98 -23.45 -2.99
C PRO A 96 28.86 -24.46 -2.26
N GLN A 97 30.18 -24.37 -2.47
CA GLN A 97 31.16 -25.26 -1.88
C GLN A 97 32.16 -24.51 -0.99
N GLU A 98 32.53 -25.12 0.13
CA GLU A 98 33.63 -24.67 0.97
C GLU A 98 34.82 -25.60 0.78
N ILE A 99 35.96 -25.08 0.35
CA ILE A 99 37.16 -25.85 0.00
C ILE A 99 38.34 -25.33 0.84
N ASN A 100 38.89 -26.20 1.66
CA ASN A 100 40.10 -25.87 2.42
C ASN A 100 41.33 -25.91 1.51
N VAL A 101 42.13 -24.86 1.54
CA VAL A 101 43.32 -24.70 0.69
C VAL A 101 44.40 -25.71 1.09
N ASN A 102 44.65 -25.93 2.39
CA ASN A 102 45.58 -26.90 2.91
C ASN A 102 46.95 -26.83 2.22
N ASN A 103 47.51 -25.64 2.09
CA ASN A 103 48.81 -25.35 1.46
C ASN A 103 48.93 -25.76 -0.01
N ARG A 104 47.80 -26.00 -0.72
CA ARG A 104 47.80 -26.33 -2.15
C ARG A 104 47.83 -25.05 -2.98
N THR A 105 48.70 -25.03 -3.99
CA THR A 105 48.83 -23.93 -4.97
C THR A 105 47.93 -24.09 -6.18
N ARG A 106 47.44 -25.35 -6.40
CA ARG A 106 46.48 -25.66 -7.46
C ARG A 106 45.30 -26.43 -6.87
N ILE A 107 44.08 -25.91 -7.15
CA ILE A 107 42.82 -26.55 -6.73
C ILE A 107 41.86 -26.45 -7.91
N ASP A 108 41.63 -27.57 -8.60
CA ASP A 108 40.59 -27.67 -9.61
C ASP A 108 39.27 -28.02 -8.92
N ILE A 109 38.19 -27.33 -9.33
CA ILE A 109 36.89 -27.37 -8.64
C ILE A 109 35.84 -27.89 -9.65
N THR A 110 35.08 -28.89 -9.22
CA THR A 110 33.90 -29.33 -9.95
C THR A 110 32.67 -28.84 -9.21
N MET A 111 31.90 -27.95 -9.83
CA MET A 111 30.63 -27.48 -9.30
C MET A 111 29.54 -28.50 -9.68
N VAL A 112 28.74 -28.88 -8.72
CA VAL A 112 27.58 -29.73 -8.93
C VAL A 112 26.36 -28.81 -9.08
N GLU A 113 25.56 -29.03 -10.11
CA GLU A 113 24.31 -28.30 -10.27
C GLU A 113 23.48 -28.44 -8.99
N ASP A 114 23.04 -27.30 -8.45
CA ASP A 114 22.11 -27.32 -7.34
C ASP A 114 20.75 -27.80 -7.88
N SER A 115 20.57 -29.10 -7.98
CA SER A 115 19.28 -29.73 -8.28
C SER A 115 18.23 -29.45 -7.20
N LYS A 116 18.62 -28.82 -6.09
CA LYS A 116 17.78 -28.10 -5.14
C LYS A 116 17.66 -26.62 -5.49
N ALA A 117 18.05 -26.19 -6.70
CA ALA A 117 17.62 -24.89 -7.22
C ALA A 117 16.13 -24.88 -7.04
N LEU A 118 15.70 -24.18 -6.00
CA LEU A 118 14.38 -24.02 -5.41
C LEU A 118 13.33 -24.37 -6.46
N GLU A 119 12.77 -25.59 -6.37
CA GLU A 119 11.55 -25.91 -7.12
C GLU A 119 10.58 -24.80 -6.76
N GLU A 120 10.42 -23.83 -7.66
CA GLU A 120 9.56 -22.68 -7.42
C GLU A 120 8.14 -23.22 -7.26
N VAL A 121 7.71 -23.32 -6.01
CA VAL A 121 6.37 -23.77 -5.69
C VAL A 121 5.46 -22.57 -5.56
N VAL A 122 4.29 -22.68 -6.14
CA VAL A 122 3.28 -21.62 -6.15
C VAL A 122 2.01 -22.12 -5.48
N VAL A 123 1.38 -21.28 -4.69
CA VAL A 123 0.06 -21.58 -4.12
C VAL A 123 -0.99 -21.39 -5.20
N VAL A 124 -1.64 -22.49 -5.61
CA VAL A 124 -2.69 -22.50 -6.63
C VAL A 124 -3.96 -23.10 -6.03
N GLY A 125 -4.99 -22.29 -5.96
CA GLY A 125 -6.20 -22.69 -5.27
C GLY A 125 -5.93 -22.88 -3.77
N TYR A 126 -6.31 -24.01 -3.25
CA TYR A 126 -6.09 -24.37 -1.84
C TYR A 126 -4.86 -25.26 -1.63
N ASN A 127 -4.03 -25.47 -2.66
CA ASN A 127 -2.86 -26.35 -2.63
C ASN A 127 -1.58 -25.66 -3.12
N VAL A 128 -0.44 -26.29 -2.86
CA VAL A 128 0.88 -25.86 -3.35
C VAL A 128 1.27 -26.76 -4.51
N GLN A 129 1.68 -26.18 -5.63
CA GLN A 129 2.15 -26.91 -6.81
C GLN A 129 3.51 -26.39 -7.26
N LYS A 130 4.28 -27.25 -7.93
CA LYS A 130 5.47 -26.83 -8.66
C LYS A 130 5.05 -25.95 -9.84
N LYS A 131 5.71 -24.82 -10.03
CA LYS A 131 5.42 -23.88 -11.12
C LYS A 131 5.42 -24.56 -12.50
N GLU A 132 6.31 -25.51 -12.70
CA GLU A 132 6.45 -26.28 -13.93
C GLU A 132 5.23 -27.15 -14.26
N THR A 133 4.47 -27.59 -13.25
CA THR A 133 3.33 -28.50 -13.42
C THR A 133 1.98 -27.79 -13.45
N ILE A 134 1.98 -26.46 -13.47
CA ILE A 134 0.75 -25.67 -13.48
C ILE A 134 0.26 -25.54 -14.92
N THR A 135 -0.96 -26.01 -15.18
CA THR A 135 -1.60 -25.94 -16.50
C THR A 135 -2.34 -24.62 -16.73
N GLY A 136 -2.74 -23.93 -15.66
CA GLY A 136 -3.45 -22.67 -15.71
C GLY A 136 -2.54 -21.43 -15.84
N SER A 137 -3.06 -20.34 -16.42
CA SER A 137 -2.31 -19.07 -16.50
C SER A 137 -2.28 -18.37 -15.13
N ILE A 138 -1.11 -18.32 -14.53
CA ILE A 138 -0.84 -17.65 -13.26
C ILE A 138 0.28 -16.60 -13.42
N SER A 139 0.31 -15.66 -12.51
CA SER A 139 1.43 -14.72 -12.34
C SER A 139 1.73 -14.57 -10.87
N THR A 140 3.01 -14.63 -10.51
CA THR A 140 3.46 -14.51 -9.11
C THR A 140 4.52 -13.43 -9.01
N ILE A 141 4.45 -12.60 -7.97
CA ILE A 141 5.49 -11.67 -7.57
C ILE A 141 5.82 -11.87 -6.09
N THR A 142 6.99 -11.39 -5.69
CA THR A 142 7.52 -11.53 -4.33
C THR A 142 7.43 -10.21 -3.56
N THR A 143 7.72 -10.27 -2.26
CA THR A 143 7.86 -9.09 -1.40
C THR A 143 8.84 -8.05 -1.98
N LYS A 144 9.93 -8.50 -2.63
CA LYS A 144 10.94 -7.60 -3.19
C LYS A 144 10.35 -6.68 -4.26
N ASP A 145 9.45 -7.21 -5.08
CA ASP A 145 8.77 -6.46 -6.13
C ASP A 145 7.79 -5.44 -5.54
N LEU A 146 7.05 -5.82 -4.49
CA LEU A 146 6.08 -4.95 -3.81
C LEU A 146 6.75 -3.77 -3.10
N LYS A 147 7.93 -3.98 -2.51
CA LYS A 147 8.66 -2.95 -1.77
C LYS A 147 9.21 -1.80 -2.62
N GLN A 148 9.24 -1.94 -3.94
CA GLN A 148 9.71 -0.88 -4.84
C GLN A 148 8.77 0.33 -4.89
N SER A 149 7.52 0.20 -4.43
CA SER A 149 6.53 1.28 -4.39
C SER A 149 6.05 1.50 -2.96
N PRO A 150 6.55 2.51 -2.25
CA PRO A 150 6.12 2.82 -0.90
C PRO A 150 4.75 3.51 -0.94
N THR A 151 3.67 2.74 -0.93
CA THR A 151 2.29 3.24 -0.96
C THR A 151 1.53 2.84 0.30
N ALA A 152 0.55 3.67 0.70
CA ALA A 152 -0.33 3.37 1.83
C ALA A 152 -1.15 2.10 1.59
N ASN A 153 -1.59 1.90 0.34
CA ASN A 153 -2.43 0.79 -0.08
C ASN A 153 -1.66 -0.14 -1.02
N ILE A 154 -1.62 -1.43 -0.69
CA ILE A 154 -0.86 -2.42 -1.46
C ILE A 154 -1.40 -2.61 -2.88
N ASN A 155 -2.70 -2.34 -3.11
CA ASN A 155 -3.29 -2.42 -4.44
C ASN A 155 -2.57 -1.51 -5.43
N ASN A 156 -2.15 -0.30 -4.99
CA ASN A 156 -1.45 0.66 -5.81
C ASN A 156 -0.04 0.17 -6.19
N ALA A 157 0.62 -0.59 -5.27
CA ALA A 157 1.94 -1.17 -5.53
C ALA A 157 1.93 -2.25 -6.62
N LEU A 158 0.76 -2.76 -7.01
CA LEU A 158 0.62 -3.81 -8.03
C LEU A 158 0.55 -3.27 -9.46
N ALA A 159 0.42 -1.95 -9.64
CA ALA A 159 0.31 -1.32 -10.95
C ALA A 159 1.52 -1.65 -11.84
N GLY A 160 1.26 -2.17 -13.05
CA GLY A 160 2.29 -2.51 -14.05
C GLY A 160 3.18 -3.72 -13.71
N ARG A 161 2.94 -4.45 -12.60
CA ARG A 161 3.82 -5.53 -12.14
C ARG A 161 3.37 -6.93 -12.52
N MET A 162 2.12 -7.10 -12.87
CA MET A 162 1.54 -8.41 -13.14
C MET A 162 0.77 -8.42 -14.46
N PRO A 163 1.15 -9.28 -15.43
CA PRO A 163 0.42 -9.38 -16.69
C PRO A 163 -1.04 -9.77 -16.49
N GLY A 164 -1.96 -9.00 -17.07
CA GLY A 164 -3.40 -9.24 -16.99
C GLY A 164 -4.09 -8.68 -15.76
N LEU A 165 -3.37 -7.98 -14.86
CA LEU A 165 -3.96 -7.20 -13.78
C LEU A 165 -4.08 -5.74 -14.21
N LEU A 166 -5.30 -5.22 -14.18
CA LEU A 166 -5.58 -3.79 -14.34
C LEU A 166 -5.73 -3.18 -12.96
N VAL A 167 -5.00 -2.09 -12.73
CA VAL A 167 -4.99 -1.34 -11.48
C VAL A 167 -5.43 0.07 -11.80
N ASN A 168 -6.65 0.43 -11.41
CA ASN A 168 -7.23 1.74 -11.68
C ASN A 168 -7.41 2.51 -10.37
N GLN A 169 -6.68 3.59 -10.23
CA GLN A 169 -6.81 4.53 -9.12
C GLN A 169 -7.74 5.67 -9.53
N PHE A 170 -8.92 5.74 -8.92
CA PHE A 170 -9.92 6.76 -9.21
C PHE A 170 -9.87 7.95 -8.24
N ASN A 171 -9.37 7.72 -7.03
CA ASN A 171 -9.28 8.71 -5.98
C ASN A 171 -7.83 9.09 -5.77
N GLY A 172 -7.55 10.37 -5.78
CA GLY A 172 -6.26 10.95 -5.42
C GLY A 172 -6.46 12.09 -4.42
N GLY A 173 -5.39 12.56 -3.80
CA GLY A 173 -5.40 13.74 -2.95
C GLY A 173 -5.72 13.50 -1.48
N GLU A 174 -6.29 12.36 -1.08
CA GLU A 174 -6.49 12.01 0.32
C GLU A 174 -5.52 10.91 0.73
N PRO A 175 -4.59 11.15 1.67
CA PRO A 175 -3.66 10.14 2.14
C PRO A 175 -4.36 8.88 2.61
N GLY A 176 -3.94 7.71 2.06
CA GLY A 176 -4.49 6.41 2.41
C GLY A 176 -5.88 6.07 1.88
N ASN A 177 -6.62 7.02 1.32
CA ASN A 177 -7.94 6.79 0.68
C ASN A 177 -7.83 6.70 -0.85
N ASP A 178 -6.69 6.31 -1.33
CA ASP A 178 -6.29 6.25 -2.73
C ASP A 178 -6.29 4.82 -3.28
N ALA A 179 -7.02 3.90 -2.65
CA ALA A 179 -7.05 2.50 -3.01
C ALA A 179 -7.47 2.29 -4.47
N ALA A 180 -6.58 1.65 -5.24
CA ALA A 180 -6.89 1.27 -6.60
C ALA A 180 -7.89 0.11 -6.65
N GLN A 181 -8.78 0.16 -7.62
CA GLN A 181 -9.64 -0.96 -7.99
C GLN A 181 -8.84 -1.95 -8.85
N LEU A 182 -8.93 -3.22 -8.48
CA LEU A 182 -8.25 -4.30 -9.18
C LEU A 182 -9.24 -5.04 -10.09
N ASN A 183 -8.84 -5.28 -11.33
CA ASN A 183 -9.59 -6.10 -12.27
C ASN A 183 -8.63 -7.05 -12.99
N ILE A 184 -9.00 -8.32 -13.14
CA ILE A 184 -8.22 -9.32 -13.87
C ILE A 184 -8.85 -9.49 -15.24
N ARG A 185 -8.05 -9.26 -16.32
CA ARG A 185 -8.49 -9.33 -17.72
C ARG A 185 -9.68 -8.41 -18.08
N GLY A 186 -9.86 -7.32 -17.32
CA GLY A 186 -10.94 -6.35 -17.53
C GLY A 186 -12.21 -6.64 -16.73
N LYS A 187 -13.28 -5.90 -17.04
CA LYS A 187 -14.61 -6.10 -16.44
C LYS A 187 -15.41 -7.08 -17.28
N SER A 188 -15.83 -8.18 -16.68
CA SER A 188 -16.63 -9.22 -17.32
C SER A 188 -18.15 -8.99 -17.20
N THR A 189 -18.57 -8.03 -16.38
CA THR A 189 -19.98 -7.74 -16.09
C THR A 189 -20.19 -6.27 -15.82
N TYR A 190 -21.41 -5.77 -16.09
CA TYR A 190 -21.85 -4.43 -15.68
C TYR A 190 -22.14 -4.32 -14.17
N GLY A 191 -22.27 -5.46 -13.47
CA GLY A 191 -22.47 -5.51 -12.02
C GLY A 191 -21.16 -5.43 -11.24
N LYS A 192 -21.13 -6.07 -10.06
CA LYS A 192 -19.92 -6.17 -9.25
C LYS A 192 -18.90 -7.07 -9.93
N SER A 193 -17.73 -6.50 -10.25
CA SER A 193 -16.60 -7.18 -10.89
C SER A 193 -15.42 -7.36 -9.94
N ASP A 194 -15.69 -7.39 -8.63
CA ASP A 194 -14.65 -7.49 -7.61
C ASP A 194 -13.90 -8.82 -7.71
N VAL A 195 -12.59 -8.76 -7.61
CA VAL A 195 -11.70 -9.93 -7.57
C VAL A 195 -11.73 -10.53 -6.16
N ILE A 196 -11.76 -11.86 -6.03
CA ILE A 196 -11.63 -12.51 -4.72
C ILE A 196 -10.18 -12.37 -4.23
N MET A 197 -10.02 -11.96 -2.98
CA MET A 197 -8.73 -11.88 -2.31
C MET A 197 -8.64 -12.96 -1.23
N ILE A 198 -7.63 -13.82 -1.33
CA ILE A 198 -7.39 -14.93 -0.41
C ILE A 198 -6.05 -14.70 0.30
N VAL A 199 -6.09 -14.56 1.61
CA VAL A 199 -4.89 -14.44 2.46
C VAL A 199 -4.77 -15.69 3.32
N ASP A 200 -3.70 -16.44 3.14
CA ASP A 200 -3.42 -17.72 3.82
C ASP A 200 -4.57 -18.73 3.76
N GLY A 201 -5.21 -18.81 2.57
CA GLY A 201 -6.33 -19.71 2.29
C GLY A 201 -7.69 -19.21 2.76
N ILE A 202 -7.79 -18.03 3.35
CA ILE A 202 -9.04 -17.41 3.82
C ILE A 202 -9.32 -16.14 3.01
N GLU A 203 -10.58 -15.94 2.63
CA GLU A 203 -11.02 -14.72 1.96
C GLU A 203 -10.98 -13.54 2.93
N ARG A 204 -10.11 -12.56 2.63
CA ARG A 204 -9.82 -11.39 3.47
C ARG A 204 -9.45 -10.18 2.62
N ASP A 205 -9.77 -8.99 3.11
CA ASP A 205 -9.25 -7.75 2.54
C ASP A 205 -7.74 -7.63 2.76
N MET A 206 -7.01 -7.41 1.67
CA MET A 206 -5.56 -7.25 1.68
C MET A 206 -5.09 -5.81 1.55
N SER A 207 -5.99 -4.86 1.27
CA SER A 207 -5.68 -3.49 0.82
C SER A 207 -4.66 -2.75 1.69
N TYR A 208 -4.68 -3.01 2.99
CA TYR A 208 -3.80 -2.35 3.96
C TYR A 208 -2.83 -3.31 4.64
N LEU A 209 -2.54 -4.48 4.07
CA LEU A 209 -1.43 -5.31 4.53
C LEU A 209 -0.11 -4.56 4.35
N SER A 210 0.83 -4.77 5.27
CA SER A 210 2.20 -4.31 5.06
C SER A 210 2.88 -5.20 4.01
N PRO A 211 3.62 -4.65 3.03
CA PRO A 211 4.46 -5.46 2.15
C PRO A 211 5.42 -6.38 2.91
N ASP A 212 5.80 -6.00 4.14
CA ASP A 212 6.70 -6.78 4.98
C ASP A 212 6.06 -8.04 5.59
N GLU A 213 4.71 -8.13 5.59
CA GLU A 213 3.98 -9.35 6.00
C GLU A 213 3.96 -10.42 4.90
N ILE A 214 4.13 -10.02 3.63
CA ILE A 214 3.83 -10.85 2.47
C ILE A 214 5.08 -11.63 2.03
N GLU A 215 4.92 -12.90 1.73
CA GLU A 215 5.93 -13.74 1.07
C GLU A 215 5.72 -13.74 -0.44
N THR A 216 4.51 -14.10 -0.90
CA THR A 216 4.16 -14.14 -2.32
C THR A 216 2.79 -13.57 -2.59
N PHE A 217 2.63 -13.09 -3.81
CA PHE A 217 1.38 -12.58 -4.35
C PHE A 217 1.13 -13.25 -5.70
N THR A 218 0.04 -14.00 -5.83
CA THR A 218 -0.26 -14.81 -7.01
C THR A 218 -1.65 -14.46 -7.55
N ILE A 219 -1.77 -14.33 -8.87
CA ILE A 219 -3.04 -14.11 -9.56
C ILE A 219 -3.41 -15.36 -10.35
N LEU A 220 -4.64 -15.83 -10.15
CA LEU A 220 -5.27 -16.87 -10.95
C LEU A 220 -6.18 -16.21 -11.98
N LYS A 221 -5.90 -16.43 -13.27
CA LYS A 221 -6.56 -15.72 -14.37
C LYS A 221 -7.52 -16.59 -15.18
N ASP A 222 -7.30 -17.91 -15.17
CA ASP A 222 -8.06 -18.87 -15.98
C ASP A 222 -9.13 -19.58 -15.17
N ALA A 223 -10.19 -20.02 -15.86
CA ALA A 223 -11.30 -20.77 -15.26
C ALA A 223 -10.81 -22.07 -14.59
N SER A 224 -9.83 -22.78 -15.19
CA SER A 224 -9.24 -23.97 -14.59
C SER A 224 -8.63 -23.73 -13.22
N ALA A 225 -7.88 -22.63 -13.06
CA ALA A 225 -7.26 -22.28 -11.78
C ALA A 225 -8.27 -21.71 -10.77
N THR A 226 -9.38 -21.07 -11.23
CA THR A 226 -10.37 -20.42 -10.37
C THR A 226 -11.58 -21.29 -10.06
N ALA A 227 -11.79 -22.41 -10.74
CA ALA A 227 -12.93 -23.33 -10.54
C ALA A 227 -13.16 -23.78 -9.08
N PRO A 228 -12.11 -24.02 -8.25
CA PRO A 228 -12.30 -24.34 -6.83
C PRO A 228 -13.04 -23.25 -6.02
N TYR A 229 -13.09 -22.01 -6.53
CA TYR A 229 -13.79 -20.89 -5.91
C TYR A 229 -15.22 -20.70 -6.44
N GLY A 230 -15.64 -21.54 -7.41
CA GLY A 230 -16.96 -21.52 -8.03
C GLY A 230 -17.26 -20.19 -8.74
N ILE A 231 -18.54 -19.81 -8.82
CA ILE A 231 -18.99 -18.58 -9.51
C ILE A 231 -18.28 -17.33 -8.99
N ARG A 232 -17.87 -17.31 -7.74
CA ARG A 232 -17.16 -16.17 -7.14
C ARG A 232 -15.78 -15.96 -7.75
N GLY A 233 -15.13 -17.04 -8.25
CA GLY A 233 -13.86 -16.98 -8.96
C GLY A 233 -13.93 -16.45 -10.39
N ALA A 234 -15.14 -16.17 -10.92
CA ALA A 234 -15.33 -15.77 -12.32
C ALA A 234 -14.57 -14.48 -12.72
N ASN A 235 -14.37 -13.55 -11.77
CA ASN A 235 -13.61 -12.31 -11.99
C ASN A 235 -12.11 -12.46 -11.69
N GLY A 236 -11.63 -13.70 -11.46
CA GLY A 236 -10.26 -14.00 -11.06
C GLY A 236 -10.07 -14.01 -9.54
N VAL A 237 -8.93 -14.57 -9.13
CA VAL A 237 -8.58 -14.73 -7.71
C VAL A 237 -7.17 -14.22 -7.47
N ILE A 238 -7.00 -13.46 -6.41
CA ILE A 238 -5.71 -13.02 -5.89
C ILE A 238 -5.41 -13.83 -4.64
N ILE A 239 -4.25 -14.47 -4.61
CA ILE A 239 -3.78 -15.25 -3.47
C ILE A 239 -2.56 -14.57 -2.88
N VAL A 240 -2.61 -14.28 -1.60
CA VAL A 240 -1.51 -13.71 -0.82
C VAL A 240 -1.08 -14.76 0.20
N THR A 241 0.21 -15.07 0.23
CA THR A 241 0.80 -15.85 1.32
C THR A 241 1.61 -14.95 2.21
N THR A 242 1.45 -15.08 3.51
CA THR A 242 2.22 -14.31 4.48
C THR A 242 3.48 -15.06 4.92
N LYS A 243 4.47 -14.32 5.37
CA LYS A 243 5.75 -14.86 5.83
C LYS A 243 5.59 -15.79 7.01
N ARG A 244 6.40 -16.84 7.03
CA ARG A 244 6.48 -17.85 8.10
C ARG A 244 7.93 -18.13 8.47
N GLY A 245 8.17 -18.67 9.65
CA GLY A 245 9.47 -19.21 10.03
C GLY A 245 9.81 -20.48 9.26
N ARG A 246 11.09 -20.81 9.16
CA ARG A 246 11.59 -22.03 8.50
C ARG A 246 12.15 -22.99 9.54
N LYS A 247 12.08 -24.28 9.24
CA LYS A 247 12.61 -25.34 10.11
C LYS A 247 14.13 -25.20 10.25
N GLY A 248 14.63 -25.25 11.51
CA GLY A 248 16.07 -25.13 11.79
C GLY A 248 16.65 -23.72 11.55
N GLU A 249 15.83 -22.72 11.27
CA GLU A 249 16.28 -21.34 11.06
C GLU A 249 16.62 -20.66 12.39
N LYS A 250 17.86 -20.15 12.50
CA LYS A 250 18.24 -19.32 13.65
C LYS A 250 17.36 -18.08 13.73
N PRO A 251 17.03 -17.59 14.93
CA PRO A 251 16.29 -16.35 15.07
C PRO A 251 16.96 -15.20 14.34
N THR A 252 16.22 -14.55 13.42
CA THR A 252 16.63 -13.35 12.70
C THR A 252 15.70 -12.21 13.07
N VAL A 253 16.28 -11.04 13.30
CA VAL A 253 15.56 -9.81 13.59
C VAL A 253 15.81 -8.87 12.43
N ASP A 254 14.75 -8.48 11.74
CA ASP A 254 14.79 -7.51 10.65
C ASP A 254 14.12 -6.22 11.10
N PHE A 255 14.87 -5.12 11.08
CA PHE A 255 14.35 -3.78 11.29
C PHE A 255 14.49 -2.97 10.02
N LYS A 256 13.38 -2.34 9.60
CA LYS A 256 13.32 -1.44 8.46
C LYS A 256 12.85 -0.07 8.92
N ALA A 257 13.55 0.98 8.50
CA ALA A 257 13.12 2.37 8.60
C ALA A 257 13.22 3.02 7.22
N SER A 258 12.13 3.63 6.78
CA SER A 258 12.06 4.30 5.47
C SER A 258 11.36 5.63 5.63
N VAL A 259 11.97 6.68 5.09
CA VAL A 259 11.39 8.02 5.00
C VAL A 259 11.40 8.42 3.53
N GLY A 260 10.30 8.94 3.05
CA GLY A 260 10.14 9.38 1.68
C GLY A 260 9.35 10.67 1.57
N VAL A 261 9.42 11.28 0.41
CA VAL A 261 8.60 12.42 0.02
C VAL A 261 7.64 11.96 -1.08
N SER A 262 6.36 12.30 -0.93
CA SER A 262 5.32 12.05 -1.93
C SER A 262 4.83 13.39 -2.44
N GLU A 263 4.92 13.58 -3.75
CA GLU A 263 4.44 14.77 -4.42
C GLU A 263 3.64 14.39 -5.66
N PRO A 264 2.68 15.20 -6.09
CA PRO A 264 1.98 15.00 -7.34
C PRO A 264 2.96 15.04 -8.52
N ILE A 265 2.86 14.08 -9.42
CA ILE A 265 3.72 14.00 -10.60
C ILE A 265 3.43 15.16 -11.55
N ARG A 266 2.16 15.61 -11.59
CA ARG A 266 1.72 16.68 -12.47
C ARG A 266 0.44 17.31 -11.92
N TYR A 267 0.37 18.63 -11.99
CA TYR A 267 -0.86 19.40 -11.91
C TYR A 267 -1.30 19.81 -13.30
N PRO A 268 -2.61 20.11 -13.51
CA PRO A 268 -3.06 20.81 -14.70
C PRO A 268 -2.35 22.17 -14.79
N ASP A 269 -1.96 22.55 -15.99
CA ASP A 269 -1.38 23.87 -16.28
C ASP A 269 -2.48 24.79 -16.75
N TYR A 270 -2.93 25.69 -15.88
CA TYR A 270 -4.00 26.63 -16.15
C TYR A 270 -3.45 27.98 -16.57
N LEU A 271 -4.30 28.71 -17.32
CA LEU A 271 -3.98 30.08 -17.69
C LEU A 271 -3.91 30.96 -16.45
N GLY A 272 -2.90 31.81 -16.39
CA GLY A 272 -2.87 32.92 -15.43
C GLY A 272 -3.91 34.01 -15.80
N SER A 273 -4.05 35.00 -14.92
CA SER A 273 -5.08 36.05 -15.00
C SER A 273 -5.09 36.80 -16.31
N ALA A 274 -3.95 37.11 -16.90
CA ALA A 274 -3.86 37.77 -18.17
C ALA A 274 -4.40 36.91 -19.33
N GLY A 275 -4.05 35.61 -19.34
CA GLY A 275 -4.57 34.67 -20.35
C GLY A 275 -6.07 34.47 -20.22
N TYR A 276 -6.52 34.27 -18.95
CA TYR A 276 -7.96 34.15 -18.65
C TYR A 276 -8.74 35.39 -19.15
N ALA A 277 -8.30 36.59 -18.73
CA ALA A 277 -8.97 37.84 -19.11
C ALA A 277 -9.02 38.07 -20.64
N THR A 278 -7.96 37.69 -21.35
CA THR A 278 -7.90 37.77 -22.81
C THR A 278 -8.95 36.87 -23.45
N LEU A 279 -8.99 35.57 -23.04
CA LEU A 279 -9.95 34.61 -23.60
C LEU A 279 -11.39 34.87 -23.14
N TYR A 280 -11.57 35.40 -21.92
CA TYR A 280 -12.89 35.85 -21.47
C TYR A 280 -13.46 36.94 -22.38
N ASN A 281 -12.66 37.98 -22.70
CA ASN A 281 -13.09 39.03 -23.61
C ASN A 281 -13.41 38.47 -25.00
N GLU A 282 -12.58 37.57 -25.52
CA GLU A 282 -12.83 36.92 -26.81
C GLU A 282 -14.14 36.13 -26.80
N ALA A 283 -14.40 35.34 -25.74
CA ALA A 283 -15.63 34.59 -25.59
C ALA A 283 -16.87 35.51 -25.54
N MET A 284 -16.82 36.57 -24.73
CA MET A 284 -17.91 37.53 -24.60
C MET A 284 -18.24 38.25 -25.93
N LEU A 285 -17.21 38.61 -26.69
CA LEU A 285 -17.40 39.24 -28.02
C LEU A 285 -17.89 38.23 -29.06
N ASN A 286 -17.52 36.98 -28.98
CA ASN A 286 -18.03 35.92 -29.86
C ASN A 286 -19.51 35.60 -29.57
N ASP A 287 -19.88 35.56 -28.26
CA ASP A 287 -21.28 35.33 -27.85
C ASP A 287 -22.19 36.53 -28.18
N ASN A 288 -21.66 37.74 -28.11
CA ASN A 288 -22.36 38.95 -28.45
C ASN A 288 -21.52 39.86 -29.37
N PRO A 289 -21.55 39.64 -30.70
CA PRO A 289 -20.76 40.42 -31.65
C PRO A 289 -21.10 41.93 -31.71
N SER A 290 -22.23 42.34 -31.11
CA SER A 290 -22.62 43.76 -31.01
C SER A 290 -22.14 44.43 -29.73
N LEU A 291 -21.43 43.71 -28.85
CA LEU A 291 -20.90 44.26 -27.62
C LEU A 291 -19.77 45.26 -27.94
N ASP A 292 -19.85 46.44 -27.32
CA ASP A 292 -18.79 47.44 -27.45
C ASP A 292 -17.49 46.87 -26.85
N PRO A 293 -16.35 46.85 -27.58
CA PRO A 293 -15.06 46.45 -27.06
C PRO A 293 -14.58 47.27 -25.84
N GLY A 294 -15.12 48.45 -25.59
CA GLY A 294 -14.90 49.28 -24.40
C GLY A 294 -15.91 49.05 -23.27
N SER A 295 -16.77 48.04 -23.37
CA SER A 295 -17.77 47.74 -22.34
C SER A 295 -17.16 47.43 -20.99
N ALA A 296 -17.74 47.94 -19.91
CA ALA A 296 -17.37 47.64 -18.55
C ALA A 296 -17.50 46.16 -18.15
N SER A 297 -18.19 45.34 -18.94
CA SER A 297 -18.25 43.86 -18.77
C SER A 297 -17.00 43.15 -19.25
N LEU A 298 -16.10 43.85 -19.98
CA LEU A 298 -14.83 43.30 -20.46
C LEU A 298 -13.66 43.76 -19.60
N PHE A 299 -12.58 42.98 -19.61
CA PHE A 299 -11.30 43.42 -19.03
C PHE A 299 -10.63 44.42 -19.98
N SER A 300 -10.19 45.58 -19.45
CA SER A 300 -9.43 46.56 -20.22
C SER A 300 -8.07 46.03 -20.63
N GLN A 301 -7.45 46.63 -21.66
CA GLN A 301 -6.10 46.30 -22.07
C GLN A 301 -5.07 46.66 -20.98
N GLU A 302 -5.34 47.66 -20.17
CA GLU A 302 -4.52 48.05 -19.03
C GLU A 302 -4.56 46.97 -17.98
N THR A 303 -5.76 46.49 -17.60
CA THR A 303 -5.95 45.36 -16.66
C THR A 303 -5.19 44.12 -17.10
N ILE A 304 -5.36 43.73 -18.37
CA ILE A 304 -4.64 42.55 -18.90
C ILE A 304 -3.13 42.74 -18.85
N SER A 305 -2.65 43.97 -19.14
CA SER A 305 -1.22 44.30 -19.02
C SER A 305 -0.71 44.24 -17.57
N ASN A 306 -1.52 44.71 -16.62
CA ASN A 306 -1.23 44.63 -15.21
C ASN A 306 -1.15 43.18 -14.73
N PHE A 307 -2.10 42.34 -15.10
CA PHE A 307 -2.08 40.89 -14.77
C PHE A 307 -0.85 40.15 -15.30
N ARG A 308 -0.30 40.55 -16.47
CA ARG A 308 0.93 39.98 -17.01
C ARG A 308 2.14 40.23 -16.11
N ARG A 309 2.13 41.29 -15.32
CA ARG A 309 3.21 41.74 -14.43
C ARG A 309 2.94 41.38 -12.96
N ALA A 310 1.69 41.04 -12.63
CA ALA A 310 1.26 40.77 -11.26
C ALA A 310 2.02 39.61 -10.61
N LYS A 311 2.42 39.78 -9.34
CA LYS A 311 3.13 38.76 -8.55
C LYS A 311 2.24 37.65 -8.00
N GLY A 312 0.93 37.80 -8.04
CA GLY A 312 -0.02 36.80 -7.63
C GLY A 312 -0.91 37.19 -6.46
N ASP A 313 -0.36 37.81 -5.44
CA ASP A 313 -1.05 38.16 -4.18
C ASP A 313 -1.54 39.63 -4.13
N ASN A 314 -1.46 40.34 -5.21
CA ASN A 314 -1.76 41.78 -5.34
C ASN A 314 -0.89 42.70 -4.44
N SER A 315 0.23 42.23 -3.89
CA SER A 315 1.14 43.05 -3.07
C SER A 315 1.80 44.17 -3.87
N ASP A 316 1.81 44.08 -5.18
CA ASP A 316 2.33 45.09 -6.12
C ASP A 316 1.24 46.02 -6.68
N GLY A 317 -0.03 45.83 -6.31
CA GLY A 317 -1.16 46.60 -6.79
C GLY A 317 -1.55 46.36 -8.25
N LEU A 318 -1.02 45.30 -8.87
CA LEU A 318 -1.26 44.95 -10.28
C LEU A 318 -2.35 43.90 -10.47
N GLY A 319 -2.97 43.42 -9.39
CA GLY A 319 -4.01 42.42 -9.38
C GLY A 319 -3.55 41.04 -8.91
N TYR A 320 -4.52 40.14 -8.82
CA TYR A 320 -4.24 38.76 -8.39
C TYR A 320 -3.92 37.87 -9.59
N ASN A 321 -3.06 36.87 -9.36
CA ASN A 321 -2.72 35.86 -10.38
C ASN A 321 -2.35 34.56 -9.66
N TRP A 322 -3.36 33.86 -9.18
CA TRP A 322 -3.18 32.66 -8.36
C TRP A 322 -3.02 31.41 -9.23
N ASP A 323 -2.07 30.56 -8.84
CA ASP A 323 -2.10 29.14 -9.13
C ASP A 323 -2.71 28.43 -7.91
N TYR A 324 -3.96 28.00 -8.03
CA TYR A 324 -4.70 27.38 -6.95
C TYR A 324 -4.15 26.01 -6.55
N PHE A 325 -3.50 25.28 -7.49
CA PHE A 325 -2.84 24.01 -7.14
C PHE A 325 -1.58 24.27 -6.33
N ASP A 326 -0.75 25.21 -6.74
CA ASP A 326 0.42 25.60 -5.96
C ASP A 326 0.04 26.21 -4.61
N TYR A 327 -1.06 26.95 -4.55
CA TYR A 327 -1.59 27.48 -3.30
C TYR A 327 -2.05 26.39 -2.35
N ALA A 328 -2.81 25.39 -2.80
CA ALA A 328 -3.47 24.41 -1.95
C ALA A 328 -2.58 23.24 -1.55
N PHE A 329 -1.64 22.82 -2.40
CA PHE A 329 -0.93 21.57 -2.25
C PHE A 329 0.56 21.73 -1.95
N LYS A 330 1.12 20.77 -1.24
CA LYS A 330 2.54 20.62 -0.92
C LYS A 330 2.96 19.17 -0.97
N PRO A 331 4.25 18.86 -1.13
CA PRO A 331 4.77 17.53 -0.89
C PRO A 331 4.44 17.03 0.52
N SER A 332 4.17 15.74 0.66
CA SER A 332 3.93 15.08 1.95
C SER A 332 5.05 14.14 2.34
N ILE A 333 5.27 13.97 3.64
CA ILE A 333 6.29 13.06 4.17
C ILE A 333 5.66 11.70 4.45
N LEU A 334 6.32 10.65 3.96
CA LEU A 334 6.01 9.26 4.21
C LEU A 334 7.01 8.69 5.22
N GLN A 335 6.52 7.92 6.18
CA GLN A 335 7.33 7.19 7.15
C GLN A 335 6.83 5.76 7.24
N ASP A 336 7.71 4.79 7.06
CA ASP A 336 7.39 3.36 7.12
C ASP A 336 8.43 2.64 7.98
N TYR A 337 8.00 2.14 9.12
CA TYR A 337 8.84 1.40 10.06
C TYR A 337 8.29 0.02 10.25
N SER A 338 9.14 -1.00 10.20
CA SER A 338 8.76 -2.36 10.52
C SER A 338 9.85 -3.07 11.32
N LEU A 339 9.42 -3.88 12.27
CA LEU A 339 10.26 -4.78 13.04
C LEU A 339 9.68 -6.18 12.90
N SER A 340 10.47 -7.12 12.43
CA SER A 340 10.06 -8.52 12.37
C SER A 340 11.08 -9.44 13.01
N VAL A 341 10.58 -10.51 13.60
CA VAL A 341 11.37 -11.59 14.16
C VAL A 341 10.91 -12.89 13.55
N ARG A 342 11.84 -13.65 13.01
CA ARG A 342 11.57 -14.93 12.36
C ARG A 342 12.56 -15.97 12.83
N GLY A 343 12.11 -17.21 12.99
CA GLY A 343 12.98 -18.29 13.37
C GLY A 343 12.23 -19.62 13.45
N GLY A 344 12.97 -20.68 13.76
CA GLY A 344 12.35 -21.98 13.93
C GLY A 344 13.32 -23.04 14.42
N THR A 345 12.79 -23.92 15.25
CA THR A 345 13.40 -25.16 15.65
C THR A 345 12.92 -26.30 14.73
N ASP A 346 13.31 -27.53 15.04
CA ASP A 346 12.76 -28.71 14.35
C ASP A 346 11.26 -28.89 14.55
N ARG A 347 10.69 -28.35 15.64
CA ARG A 347 9.29 -28.55 16.02
C ARG A 347 8.43 -27.32 15.94
N ALA A 348 8.98 -26.12 16.13
CA ALA A 348 8.22 -24.88 16.14
C ALA A 348 8.87 -23.84 15.22
N ARG A 349 8.06 -23.14 14.45
CA ARG A 349 8.46 -22.07 13.53
C ARG A 349 7.57 -20.87 13.80
N TYR A 350 8.15 -19.70 13.75
CA TYR A 350 7.40 -18.47 14.01
C TYR A 350 7.86 -17.31 13.13
N PHE A 351 6.93 -16.43 12.84
CA PHE A 351 7.13 -15.11 12.26
C PHE A 351 6.25 -14.13 13.01
N ILE A 352 6.85 -13.06 13.53
CA ILE A 352 6.14 -12.00 14.25
C ILE A 352 6.57 -10.67 13.62
N LEU A 353 5.62 -9.78 13.33
CA LEU A 353 5.86 -8.47 12.75
C LEU A 353 5.00 -7.42 13.43
N GLY A 354 5.61 -6.26 13.70
CA GLY A 354 4.95 -5.01 13.99
C GLY A 354 5.36 -3.96 12.97
N SER A 355 4.41 -3.21 12.39
CA SER A 355 4.72 -2.13 11.48
C SER A 355 3.89 -0.89 11.73
N TYR A 356 4.48 0.26 11.42
CA TYR A 356 3.89 1.58 11.49
C TYR A 356 4.12 2.31 10.18
N TYR A 357 3.06 2.85 9.59
CA TYR A 357 3.09 3.67 8.40
C TYR A 357 2.38 4.98 8.66
N ASN A 358 3.02 6.09 8.29
CA ASN A 358 2.47 7.43 8.38
C ASN A 358 2.66 8.15 7.05
N GLN A 359 1.58 8.66 6.50
CA GLN A 359 1.57 9.59 5.39
C GLN A 359 1.01 10.91 5.87
N GLY A 360 1.84 11.96 5.85
CA GLY A 360 1.48 13.31 6.22
C GLY A 360 0.53 13.95 5.21
N GLY A 361 -0.03 15.09 5.58
CA GLY A 361 -0.92 15.86 4.73
C GLY A 361 -0.20 16.56 3.58
N ASN A 362 -0.90 16.72 2.49
CA ASN A 362 -0.44 17.39 1.27
C ASN A 362 -1.05 18.79 1.06
N TYR A 363 -1.78 19.35 2.04
CA TYR A 363 -2.33 20.71 1.97
C TYR A 363 -1.40 21.73 2.64
N LYS A 364 -1.11 22.85 1.95
CA LYS A 364 -0.19 23.90 2.43
C LYS A 364 -0.75 24.69 3.63
N HIS A 365 -2.00 25.07 3.57
CA HIS A 365 -2.62 26.02 4.49
C HIS A 365 -3.61 25.38 5.47
N SER A 366 -3.38 24.14 5.86
CA SER A 366 -4.21 23.48 6.86
C SER A 366 -3.80 23.91 8.26
N ASN A 367 -4.76 24.34 9.09
CA ASN A 367 -4.55 24.82 10.47
C ASN A 367 -4.04 23.75 11.44
N SER A 368 -3.98 22.49 11.05
CA SER A 368 -3.56 21.41 11.93
C SER A 368 -2.77 20.36 11.16
N ASP A 369 -1.59 20.03 11.67
CA ASP A 369 -0.78 18.90 11.19
C ASP A 369 -1.48 17.54 11.32
N ASN A 370 -2.59 17.50 12.07
CA ASN A 370 -3.40 16.31 12.27
C ASN A 370 -4.51 16.15 11.23
N VAL A 371 -4.77 17.15 10.41
CA VAL A 371 -5.75 17.10 9.33
C VAL A 371 -5.05 16.66 8.03
N ASN A 372 -5.75 15.87 7.21
CA ASN A 372 -5.24 15.27 5.98
C ASN A 372 -4.03 14.33 6.22
N LYS A 373 -4.21 13.34 7.09
CA LYS A 373 -3.17 12.41 7.52
C LYS A 373 -3.69 10.98 7.53
N PHE A 374 -2.84 10.05 7.14
CA PHE A 374 -3.11 8.62 7.23
C PHE A 374 -2.10 7.91 8.13
N LEU A 375 -2.61 7.09 9.06
CA LEU A 375 -1.81 6.23 9.92
C LEU A 375 -2.26 4.78 9.78
N ARG A 376 -1.30 3.86 9.77
CA ARG A 376 -1.55 2.42 9.76
C ARG A 376 -0.62 1.71 10.72
N TYR A 377 -1.21 0.87 11.55
CA TYR A 377 -0.51 -0.03 12.46
C TYR A 377 -0.87 -1.45 12.07
N ASN A 378 0.12 -2.30 11.82
CA ASN A 378 -0.08 -3.72 11.54
C ASN A 378 0.65 -4.56 12.59
N PHE A 379 0.03 -5.64 12.97
CA PHE A 379 0.63 -6.71 13.76
C PHE A 379 0.29 -8.04 13.10
N ARG A 380 1.29 -8.92 12.99
CA ARG A 380 1.13 -10.29 12.52
C ARG A 380 1.93 -11.25 13.38
N ALA A 381 1.33 -12.40 13.68
CA ALA A 381 2.02 -13.52 14.30
C ALA A 381 1.57 -14.83 13.63
N ASN A 382 2.49 -15.52 12.99
CA ASN A 382 2.27 -16.81 12.36
C ASN A 382 3.14 -17.84 13.08
N VAL A 383 2.52 -18.87 13.64
CA VAL A 383 3.19 -19.92 14.41
C VAL A 383 2.77 -21.28 13.89
N ASP A 384 3.75 -22.10 13.52
CA ASP A 384 3.56 -23.49 13.12
C ASP A 384 4.26 -24.41 14.13
N VAL A 385 3.55 -25.42 14.63
CA VAL A 385 4.08 -26.40 15.59
C VAL A 385 3.86 -27.81 15.06
N ASP A 386 4.92 -28.58 14.92
CA ASP A 386 4.87 -30.01 14.68
C ASP A 386 4.65 -30.74 16.03
N ALA A 387 3.37 -30.83 16.45
CA ALA A 387 2.99 -31.42 17.75
C ALA A 387 3.40 -32.89 17.85
N THR A 388 3.33 -33.61 16.74
CA THR A 388 3.89 -34.96 16.58
C THR A 388 4.56 -35.07 15.20
N LYS A 389 5.16 -36.22 14.88
CA LYS A 389 5.71 -36.47 13.52
C LYS A 389 4.65 -36.37 12.41
N ARG A 390 3.36 -36.49 12.76
CA ARG A 390 2.23 -36.50 11.81
C ARG A 390 1.24 -35.37 12.02
N LEU A 391 1.18 -34.77 13.20
CA LEU A 391 0.23 -33.71 13.52
C LEU A 391 0.92 -32.35 13.55
N LYS A 392 0.46 -31.45 12.70
CA LYS A 392 0.87 -30.05 12.63
C LYS A 392 -0.27 -29.14 13.06
N ILE A 393 0.05 -28.14 13.87
CA ILE A 393 -0.84 -27.08 14.34
C ILE A 393 -0.31 -25.76 13.80
N SER A 394 -1.16 -24.96 13.17
CA SER A 394 -0.82 -23.60 12.75
C SER A 394 -1.79 -22.60 13.36
N VAL A 395 -1.26 -21.49 13.87
CA VAL A 395 -2.02 -20.36 14.40
C VAL A 395 -1.55 -19.10 13.70
N ASP A 396 -2.47 -18.39 13.06
CA ASP A 396 -2.20 -17.13 12.39
C ASP A 396 -3.06 -16.03 13.02
N LEU A 397 -2.42 -14.97 13.50
CA LEU A 397 -3.06 -13.80 14.08
C LEU A 397 -2.65 -12.56 13.29
N GLY A 398 -3.61 -11.72 12.97
CA GLY A 398 -3.39 -10.43 12.35
C GLY A 398 -4.25 -9.37 13.01
N ALA A 399 -3.66 -8.22 13.31
CA ALA A 399 -4.38 -7.05 13.77
C ALA A 399 -3.95 -5.84 12.94
N ARG A 400 -4.91 -5.00 12.57
CA ARG A 400 -4.65 -3.80 11.80
C ARG A 400 -5.54 -2.67 12.28
N VAL A 401 -4.93 -1.50 12.51
CA VAL A 401 -5.63 -0.26 12.79
C VAL A 401 -5.23 0.76 11.74
N THR A 402 -6.20 1.39 11.10
CA THR A 402 -5.98 2.52 10.18
C THR A 402 -6.75 3.73 10.68
N GLU A 403 -6.08 4.88 10.69
CA GLU A 403 -6.67 6.16 11.01
C GLU A 403 -6.55 7.10 9.82
N PHE A 404 -7.68 7.67 9.42
CA PHE A 404 -7.79 8.66 8.35
C PHE A 404 -8.27 9.95 8.98
N ASN A 405 -7.52 11.02 8.81
CA ASN A 405 -7.90 12.35 9.25
C ASN A 405 -8.01 13.24 8.02
N TYR A 406 -9.16 13.79 7.75
CA TYR A 406 -9.44 14.65 6.60
C TYR A 406 -10.05 15.97 7.05
N PRO A 407 -9.91 17.06 6.26
CA PRO A 407 -10.74 18.25 6.45
C PRO A 407 -12.22 17.90 6.21
N GLY A 408 -13.12 18.75 6.65
CA GLY A 408 -14.55 18.57 6.40
C GLY A 408 -14.89 18.64 4.90
N ALA A 409 -14.19 19.49 4.14
CA ALA A 409 -14.26 19.50 2.69
C ALA A 409 -13.55 18.26 2.11
N THR A 410 -14.18 17.61 1.14
CA THR A 410 -13.59 16.46 0.45
C THR A 410 -12.46 16.91 -0.50
N ALA A 411 -11.52 16.01 -0.78
CA ALA A 411 -10.48 16.27 -1.79
C ALA A 411 -11.08 16.63 -3.15
N ALA A 412 -12.20 16.03 -3.53
CA ALA A 412 -12.92 16.35 -4.76
C ALA A 412 -13.37 17.82 -4.78
N ASN A 413 -13.89 18.35 -3.66
CA ASN A 413 -14.30 19.75 -3.57
C ASN A 413 -13.09 20.69 -3.67
N ILE A 414 -11.98 20.38 -2.99
CA ILE A 414 -10.76 21.19 -3.04
C ILE A 414 -10.17 21.21 -4.46
N ILE A 415 -10.09 20.05 -5.12
CA ILE A 415 -9.62 19.93 -6.50
C ILE A 415 -10.57 20.63 -7.46
N SER A 416 -11.89 20.52 -7.25
CA SER A 416 -12.88 21.24 -8.07
C SER A 416 -12.68 22.75 -7.98
N LEU A 417 -12.47 23.28 -6.78
CA LEU A 417 -12.18 24.72 -6.63
C LEU A 417 -10.89 25.12 -7.37
N ALA A 418 -9.82 24.33 -7.22
CA ALA A 418 -8.57 24.61 -7.93
C ALA A 418 -8.72 24.59 -9.45
N ASN A 419 -9.68 23.81 -9.98
CA ASN A 419 -9.96 23.72 -11.42
C ASN A 419 -10.88 24.82 -11.93
N THR A 420 -11.75 25.37 -11.09
CA THR A 420 -12.87 26.23 -11.55
C THR A 420 -12.75 27.69 -11.16
N GLN A 421 -11.98 28.00 -10.13
CA GLN A 421 -11.84 29.39 -9.70
C GLN A 421 -10.93 30.17 -10.66
N PRO A 422 -11.39 31.37 -11.15
CA PRO A 422 -10.56 32.21 -11.97
C PRO A 422 -9.33 32.73 -11.22
N PRO A 423 -8.15 32.77 -11.85
CA PRO A 423 -6.89 33.12 -11.18
C PRO A 423 -6.81 34.57 -10.68
N TYR A 424 -7.67 35.45 -11.19
CA TYR A 424 -7.72 36.85 -10.79
C TYR A 424 -8.56 37.11 -9.52
N LEU A 425 -9.28 36.12 -9.02
CA LEU A 425 -10.09 36.29 -7.81
C LEU A 425 -9.20 36.24 -6.54
N PRO A 426 -9.41 37.11 -5.57
CA PRO A 426 -8.68 37.05 -4.31
C PRO A 426 -9.05 35.79 -3.52
N ILE A 427 -8.11 35.23 -2.81
CA ILE A 427 -8.38 34.20 -1.79
C ILE A 427 -8.65 34.88 -0.46
N ILE A 428 -7.89 35.89 -0.14
CA ILE A 428 -7.99 36.70 1.07
C ILE A 428 -8.08 38.16 0.67
N LEU A 429 -9.02 38.88 1.26
CA LEU A 429 -9.16 40.33 1.11
C LEU A 429 -8.24 41.07 2.07
N PRO A 430 -7.72 42.26 1.72
CA PRO A 430 -6.96 43.10 2.64
C PRO A 430 -7.79 43.46 3.89
N ASN A 431 -7.17 43.36 5.05
CA ASN A 431 -7.82 43.68 6.32
C ASN A 431 -7.66 45.18 6.66
N ASN A 432 -8.46 46.04 6.03
CA ASN A 432 -8.36 47.51 6.22
C ASN A 432 -9.68 48.16 6.59
N HIS A 433 -10.69 47.39 7.05
CA HIS A 433 -12.05 47.89 7.25
C HIS A 433 -12.56 47.80 8.68
N ASN A 434 -13.11 48.91 9.12
CA ASN A 434 -13.77 49.05 10.45
C ASN A 434 -15.20 48.44 10.46
N ASP A 435 -15.72 48.08 9.31
CA ASP A 435 -17.12 47.63 9.14
C ASP A 435 -17.29 46.10 9.14
N VAL A 436 -16.17 45.36 9.24
CA VAL A 436 -16.21 43.91 9.34
C VAL A 436 -16.62 43.47 10.72
N ASN A 437 -17.57 42.56 10.82
CA ASN A 437 -17.91 41.93 12.08
C ASN A 437 -16.68 41.24 12.68
N GLN A 438 -16.17 41.78 13.79
CA GLN A 438 -14.94 41.32 14.43
C GLN A 438 -15.02 39.84 14.85
N ALA A 439 -16.20 39.37 15.28
CA ALA A 439 -16.40 37.98 15.65
C ALA A 439 -16.23 37.03 14.46
N ASP A 440 -16.80 37.36 13.29
CA ASP A 440 -16.66 36.57 12.08
C ASP A 440 -15.21 36.56 11.56
N PHE A 441 -14.53 37.71 11.70
CA PHE A 441 -13.12 37.82 11.33
C PHE A 441 -12.21 36.93 12.22
N GLU A 442 -12.39 37.01 13.54
CA GLU A 442 -11.64 36.20 14.52
C GLU A 442 -11.93 34.70 14.32
N GLU A 443 -13.19 34.35 14.06
CA GLU A 443 -13.58 32.98 13.82
C GLU A 443 -12.97 32.42 12.53
N ASN A 444 -12.79 33.24 11.51
CA ASN A 444 -12.02 32.89 10.31
C ASN A 444 -10.50 32.93 10.51
N GLY A 445 -10.03 33.09 11.76
CA GLY A 445 -8.59 33.10 12.10
C GLY A 445 -7.89 34.37 11.65
N GLY A 446 -8.60 35.49 11.60
CA GLY A 446 -8.08 36.79 11.20
C GLY A 446 -7.95 36.96 9.68
N TYR A 447 -8.75 36.23 8.89
CA TYR A 447 -8.76 36.35 7.43
C TYR A 447 -10.13 36.76 6.92
N LEU A 448 -10.16 37.73 6.00
CA LEU A 448 -11.34 38.07 5.21
C LEU A 448 -11.37 37.18 3.96
N LEU A 449 -12.13 36.10 4.00
CA LEU A 449 -12.22 35.14 2.92
C LEU A 449 -13.12 35.69 1.81
N TYR A 450 -12.59 35.76 0.58
CA TYR A 450 -13.37 36.22 -0.57
C TYR A 450 -14.33 35.14 -1.06
N ALA A 451 -15.56 35.53 -1.38
CA ALA A 451 -16.50 34.79 -2.21
C ALA A 451 -17.47 35.76 -2.87
N ASP A 452 -18.13 35.33 -3.94
CA ASP A 452 -19.19 36.09 -4.60
C ASP A 452 -20.37 35.17 -4.96
N ASN A 453 -21.33 35.70 -5.72
CA ASN A 453 -22.54 34.95 -6.10
C ASN A 453 -22.24 33.77 -7.04
N ASP A 454 -21.20 33.87 -7.87
CA ASP A 454 -20.77 32.84 -8.83
C ASP A 454 -19.79 31.87 -8.20
N TYR A 455 -18.86 32.36 -7.36
CA TYR A 455 -17.78 31.60 -6.69
C TYR A 455 -17.95 31.66 -5.17
N ARG A 456 -18.94 30.89 -4.66
CA ARG A 456 -19.41 30.95 -3.25
C ARG A 456 -18.47 30.30 -2.25
N TYR A 457 -17.56 29.46 -2.70
CA TYR A 457 -16.63 28.73 -1.84
C TYR A 457 -15.22 29.32 -1.95
N ASN A 458 -14.59 29.51 -0.81
CA ASN A 458 -13.21 29.98 -0.70
C ASN A 458 -12.25 28.84 -0.46
N MET A 459 -11.11 28.78 -1.16
CA MET A 459 -10.12 27.72 -1.04
C MET A 459 -9.60 27.58 0.39
N LEU A 460 -9.18 28.67 1.02
CA LEU A 460 -8.64 28.68 2.39
C LEU A 460 -9.74 28.30 3.40
N GLY A 461 -10.97 28.78 3.18
CA GLY A 461 -12.14 28.41 3.97
C GLY A 461 -12.44 26.91 3.92
N GLN A 462 -12.38 26.32 2.72
CA GLN A 462 -12.58 24.87 2.55
C GLN A 462 -11.50 24.05 3.25
N LEU A 463 -10.26 24.51 3.24
CA LEU A 463 -9.14 23.82 3.91
C LEU A 463 -9.21 23.89 5.44
N ASN A 464 -9.75 24.99 6.01
CA ASN A 464 -9.59 25.29 7.43
C ASN A 464 -10.89 25.47 8.21
N ARG A 465 -12.05 25.73 7.54
CA ARG A 465 -13.29 26.14 8.21
C ARG A 465 -14.45 25.17 8.07
N THR A 466 -14.22 24.04 7.39
CA THR A 466 -15.24 23.02 7.19
C THR A 466 -15.24 21.94 8.29
N GLY A 467 -14.37 22.08 9.30
CA GLY A 467 -14.21 21.08 10.34
C GLY A 467 -13.28 19.92 9.92
N PHE A 468 -13.53 18.73 10.47
CA PHE A 468 -12.71 17.54 10.16
C PHE A 468 -13.53 16.26 10.22
N SER A 469 -13.02 15.22 9.56
CA SER A 469 -13.50 13.84 9.65
C SER A 469 -12.37 12.92 10.07
N LYS A 470 -12.49 12.27 11.23
CA LYS A 470 -11.55 11.26 11.71
C LYS A 470 -12.19 9.89 11.66
N ARG A 471 -11.70 9.03 10.78
CA ARG A 471 -12.18 7.66 10.58
C ARG A 471 -11.14 6.67 11.09
N THR A 472 -11.53 5.81 12.02
CA THR A 472 -10.69 4.71 12.52
C THR A 472 -11.30 3.38 12.13
N ARG A 473 -10.52 2.53 11.45
CA ARG A 473 -10.90 1.16 11.10
C ARG A 473 -10.03 0.18 11.88
N ARG A 474 -10.65 -0.85 12.42
CA ARG A 474 -9.98 -1.92 13.17
C ARG A 474 -10.32 -3.26 12.55
N TYR A 475 -9.30 -4.03 12.25
CA TYR A 475 -9.40 -5.40 11.76
C TYR A 475 -8.70 -6.32 12.74
N LEU A 476 -9.34 -7.40 13.12
CA LEU A 476 -8.74 -8.48 13.86
C LEU A 476 -9.02 -9.78 13.12
N GLN A 477 -7.99 -10.56 12.88
CA GLN A 477 -8.03 -11.78 12.08
C GLN A 477 -7.38 -12.91 12.85
N GLY A 478 -8.05 -14.04 12.94
CA GLY A 478 -7.53 -15.23 13.58
C GLY A 478 -7.78 -16.46 12.74
N SER A 479 -6.79 -17.37 12.64
CA SER A 479 -6.95 -18.68 12.05
C SER A 479 -6.29 -19.74 12.91
N PHE A 480 -6.93 -20.89 12.99
CA PHE A 480 -6.40 -22.09 13.62
C PHE A 480 -6.54 -23.25 12.62
N LYS A 481 -5.41 -23.93 12.32
CA LYS A 481 -5.36 -25.03 11.37
C LYS A 481 -4.71 -26.24 12.01
N LEU A 482 -5.35 -27.39 11.84
CA LEU A 482 -4.81 -28.71 12.14
C LEU A 482 -4.54 -29.44 10.84
N SER A 483 -3.41 -30.09 10.70
CA SER A 483 -3.07 -30.95 9.58
C SER A 483 -2.51 -32.26 10.09
N HIS A 484 -2.96 -33.38 9.57
CA HIS A 484 -2.55 -34.71 10.00
C HIS A 484 -2.21 -35.57 8.78
N ASP A 485 -0.99 -36.14 8.79
CA ASP A 485 -0.56 -37.10 7.77
C ASP A 485 -1.15 -38.46 8.05
N LEU A 486 -1.85 -39.03 7.08
CA LEU A 486 -2.54 -40.31 7.16
C LEU A 486 -1.79 -41.42 6.39
N ASP A 487 -0.46 -41.33 6.30
CA ASP A 487 0.42 -42.30 5.63
C ASP A 487 0.28 -43.72 6.15
N PHE A 488 -0.25 -43.89 7.37
CA PHE A 488 -0.56 -45.19 7.96
C PHE A 488 -1.78 -45.87 7.32
N ILE A 489 -2.64 -45.10 6.63
CA ILE A 489 -3.76 -45.63 5.84
C ILE A 489 -3.26 -45.89 4.41
N THR A 490 -2.73 -44.85 3.79
CA THR A 490 -2.06 -44.94 2.47
C THR A 490 -1.06 -43.80 2.33
N LYS A 491 0.11 -44.12 1.73
CA LYS A 491 1.18 -43.15 1.54
C LYS A 491 0.70 -41.96 0.70
N GLY A 492 0.97 -40.75 1.21
CA GLY A 492 0.64 -39.50 0.53
C GLY A 492 -0.77 -38.98 0.83
N LEU A 493 -1.53 -39.62 1.72
CA LEU A 493 -2.84 -39.15 2.19
C LEU A 493 -2.64 -38.22 3.38
N SER A 494 -3.33 -37.09 3.40
CA SER A 494 -3.37 -36.16 4.53
C SER A 494 -4.74 -35.48 4.67
N VAL A 495 -5.07 -35.04 5.87
CA VAL A 495 -6.28 -34.29 6.17
C VAL A 495 -5.92 -32.98 6.86
N ALA A 496 -6.61 -31.92 6.55
CA ALA A 496 -6.49 -30.63 7.24
C ALA A 496 -7.86 -30.05 7.56
N ALA A 497 -7.98 -29.46 8.74
CA ALA A 497 -9.13 -28.64 9.12
C ALA A 497 -8.65 -27.27 9.55
N GLN A 498 -9.34 -26.22 9.11
CA GLN A 498 -9.04 -24.83 9.44
C GLN A 498 -10.31 -24.11 9.86
N PHE A 499 -10.23 -23.41 10.97
CA PHE A 499 -11.23 -22.45 11.44
C PHE A 499 -10.63 -21.06 11.41
N SER A 500 -11.40 -20.06 10.99
CA SER A 500 -11.02 -18.66 11.10
C SER A 500 -12.17 -17.81 11.59
N TYR A 501 -11.81 -16.74 12.31
CA TYR A 501 -12.74 -15.71 12.74
C TYR A 501 -12.10 -14.34 12.53
N ASP A 502 -12.77 -13.50 11.74
CA ASP A 502 -12.32 -12.18 11.38
C ASP A 502 -13.38 -11.16 11.79
N THR A 503 -12.94 -10.03 12.36
CA THR A 503 -13.81 -8.92 12.71
C THR A 503 -13.34 -7.62 12.06
N TYR A 504 -14.31 -6.79 11.69
CA TYR A 504 -14.10 -5.44 11.21
C TYR A 504 -15.01 -4.48 11.96
N ASN A 505 -14.46 -3.37 12.40
CA ASN A 505 -15.19 -2.28 13.02
C ASN A 505 -14.66 -0.94 12.50
N GLN A 506 -15.57 -0.01 12.23
CA GLN A 506 -15.24 1.36 11.86
C GLN A 506 -16.01 2.32 12.75
N HIS A 507 -15.36 3.37 13.19
CA HIS A 507 -16.03 4.55 13.71
C HIS A 507 -15.49 5.81 13.06
N THR A 508 -16.35 6.80 12.88
CA THR A 508 -16.02 8.09 12.29
C THR A 508 -16.49 9.17 13.24
N ILE A 509 -15.60 10.07 13.60
CA ILE A 509 -15.89 11.30 14.32
C ILE A 509 -15.86 12.41 13.28
N ASN A 510 -17.00 13.05 13.07
CA ASN A 510 -17.11 14.23 12.23
C ASN A 510 -17.33 15.44 13.12
N ASN A 511 -16.52 16.45 12.92
CA ASN A 511 -16.80 17.81 13.32
C ASN A 511 -17.05 18.56 12.02
N SER A 512 -18.25 18.95 11.77
CA SER A 512 -18.64 19.61 10.52
C SER A 512 -19.28 20.96 10.80
N VAL A 513 -18.96 21.91 9.94
CA VAL A 513 -19.67 23.18 9.88
C VAL A 513 -20.72 23.01 8.80
N PRO A 514 -22.01 23.06 9.15
CA PRO A 514 -23.06 22.81 8.18
C PRO A 514 -23.10 23.92 7.12
N THR A 515 -23.39 23.53 5.89
CA THR A 515 -23.75 24.50 4.84
C THR A 515 -25.18 24.95 5.05
N HIS A 516 -25.52 26.18 4.65
CA HIS A 516 -26.90 26.63 4.62
C HIS A 516 -27.35 26.94 3.20
N SER A 517 -28.65 26.95 2.99
CA SER A 517 -29.24 27.18 1.66
C SER A 517 -30.26 28.31 1.73
N THR A 518 -30.15 29.24 0.80
CA THR A 518 -31.14 30.28 0.58
C THR A 518 -31.69 30.13 -0.84
N GLY A 519 -32.96 29.73 -0.94
CA GLY A 519 -33.55 29.34 -2.22
C GLY A 519 -32.84 28.11 -2.80
N ASN A 520 -32.36 28.20 -4.04
CA ASN A 520 -31.63 27.14 -4.72
C ASN A 520 -30.08 27.22 -4.54
N LEU A 521 -29.61 28.20 -3.77
CA LEU A 521 -28.19 28.45 -3.59
C LEU A 521 -27.72 27.88 -2.27
N THR A 522 -26.60 27.15 -2.29
CA THR A 522 -25.94 26.60 -1.10
C THR A 522 -24.67 27.38 -0.82
N TYR A 523 -24.49 27.79 0.43
CA TYR A 523 -23.37 28.57 0.95
C TYR A 523 -22.57 27.75 1.94
N PRO A 524 -21.25 28.04 2.09
CA PRO A 524 -20.44 27.41 3.11
C PRO A 524 -20.89 27.86 4.51
N GLY A 525 -20.63 27.05 5.53
CA GLY A 525 -20.91 27.39 6.93
C GLY A 525 -19.86 28.30 7.58
N TYR A 526 -19.13 29.09 6.83
CA TYR A 526 -18.16 30.09 7.29
C TYR A 526 -18.42 31.41 6.58
N SER A 527 -18.10 32.53 7.25
CA SER A 527 -18.33 33.86 6.69
C SER A 527 -17.40 34.15 5.53
N THR A 528 -17.94 34.79 4.50
CA THR A 528 -17.20 35.26 3.33
C THR A 528 -17.64 36.68 2.97
N TRP A 529 -16.76 37.41 2.30
CA TRP A 529 -16.97 38.80 1.93
C TRP A 529 -16.75 38.98 0.44
N MET A 530 -17.50 39.90 -0.14
CA MET A 530 -17.38 40.33 -1.53
C MET A 530 -17.41 41.84 -1.63
N LEU A 531 -17.02 42.37 -2.79
CA LEU A 531 -17.27 43.78 -3.12
C LEU A 531 -18.73 43.99 -3.47
N PRO A 532 -19.25 45.23 -3.24
CA PRO A 532 -20.53 45.60 -3.74
C PRO A 532 -20.63 45.42 -5.27
N THR A 533 -21.76 44.90 -5.74
CA THR A 533 -22.00 44.55 -7.15
C THR A 533 -22.15 45.78 -8.08
N GLU A 534 -22.21 46.98 -7.54
CA GLU A 534 -22.32 48.24 -8.27
C GLU A 534 -21.02 48.71 -8.92
N TYR A 535 -19.90 48.05 -8.61
CA TYR A 535 -18.60 48.39 -9.18
C TYR A 535 -18.30 47.60 -10.45
N SER A 536 -17.59 48.24 -11.38
CA SER A 536 -17.15 47.57 -12.60
C SER A 536 -16.05 46.54 -12.32
N ILE A 537 -15.91 45.60 -13.25
CA ILE A 537 -14.82 44.59 -13.18
C ILE A 537 -13.45 45.25 -13.02
N ASP A 538 -13.19 46.35 -13.70
CA ASP A 538 -11.90 47.03 -13.66
C ASP A 538 -11.64 47.76 -12.34
N GLU A 539 -12.65 48.30 -11.71
CA GLU A 539 -12.49 49.14 -10.53
C GLU A 539 -12.01 48.32 -9.34
N TRP A 540 -12.45 47.11 -9.18
CA TRP A 540 -12.09 46.32 -8.02
C TRP A 540 -11.06 45.22 -8.29
N LYS A 541 -10.86 44.80 -9.53
CA LYS A 541 -9.88 43.73 -9.83
C LYS A 541 -8.45 44.22 -9.93
N ASN A 542 -8.23 45.52 -10.18
CA ASN A 542 -6.91 46.08 -10.47
C ASN A 542 -6.33 47.06 -9.48
N ASN A 543 -7.07 47.48 -8.49
CA ASN A 543 -6.62 48.58 -7.65
C ASN A 543 -6.65 48.17 -6.16
N ALA A 544 -5.47 47.84 -5.58
CA ALA A 544 -5.36 47.59 -4.17
C ALA A 544 -5.85 48.78 -3.32
N ASP A 545 -5.62 50.01 -3.80
CA ASP A 545 -6.09 51.23 -3.12
C ASP A 545 -7.61 51.38 -3.15
N TYR A 546 -8.27 50.78 -4.12
CA TYR A 546 -9.72 50.82 -4.22
C TYR A 546 -10.36 50.06 -3.06
N TRP A 547 -9.81 48.91 -2.68
CA TRP A 547 -10.24 48.15 -1.53
C TRP A 547 -10.09 48.93 -0.22
N ILE A 548 -9.11 49.84 -0.17
CA ILE A 548 -8.78 50.67 0.99
C ILE A 548 -9.60 51.94 1.04
N LYS A 549 -9.89 52.59 -0.10
CA LYS A 549 -10.48 53.93 -0.15
C LYS A 549 -12.01 54.00 -0.21
N ASN A 550 -12.65 53.03 -0.84
CA ASN A 550 -14.10 53.08 -1.07
C ASN A 550 -14.88 51.98 -0.32
N GLY A 551 -14.24 51.29 0.55
CA GLY A 551 -14.55 50.01 0.96
C GLY A 551 -15.53 49.75 2.05
N THR A 552 -16.74 49.54 1.72
CA THR A 552 -17.61 48.68 2.52
C THR A 552 -17.60 47.30 1.92
N TYR A 553 -16.98 46.31 2.59
CA TYR A 553 -17.20 44.94 2.17
C TYR A 553 -18.64 44.55 2.48
N VAL A 554 -19.28 43.96 1.51
CA VAL A 554 -20.58 43.33 1.71
C VAL A 554 -20.30 41.88 2.13
N THR A 555 -20.94 41.48 3.20
CA THR A 555 -20.89 40.09 3.60
C THR A 555 -21.59 39.25 2.54
N ALA A 556 -20.85 38.45 1.80
CA ALA A 556 -21.39 37.53 0.79
C ALA A 556 -22.15 36.38 1.47
N ASN A 557 -21.65 35.96 2.59
CA ASN A 557 -22.25 34.93 3.43
C ASN A 557 -21.86 35.20 4.89
N GLN A 558 -22.84 35.49 5.71
CA GLN A 558 -22.66 35.65 7.15
C GLN A 558 -23.03 34.35 7.86
N ARG A 559 -22.13 33.83 8.65
CA ARG A 559 -22.44 32.72 9.53
C ARG A 559 -23.51 33.13 10.52
N THR A 560 -24.55 32.33 10.64
CA THR A 560 -25.60 32.51 11.67
C THR A 560 -25.25 31.69 12.90
N THR A 561 -25.87 31.97 14.04
CA THR A 561 -25.73 31.18 15.27
C THR A 561 -26.17 29.73 15.09
N ASP A 562 -27.00 29.45 14.08
CA ASP A 562 -27.43 28.08 13.71
C ASP A 562 -26.37 27.27 12.95
N ASP A 563 -25.34 27.94 12.43
CA ASP A 563 -24.21 27.31 11.74
C ASP A 563 -23.12 26.80 12.71
N ALA A 564 -23.47 26.58 13.98
CA ALA A 564 -22.55 26.05 14.98
C ALA A 564 -21.97 24.70 14.55
N GLN A 565 -20.68 24.51 14.84
CA GLN A 565 -20.02 23.23 14.57
C GLN A 565 -20.79 22.08 15.22
N SER A 566 -21.15 21.09 14.41
CA SER A 566 -21.80 19.91 14.89
C SER A 566 -20.80 18.75 15.03
N ASN A 567 -20.84 18.12 16.20
CA ASN A 567 -20.07 16.91 16.44
C ASN A 567 -20.98 15.69 16.27
N SER A 568 -20.60 14.79 15.43
CA SER A 568 -21.29 13.51 15.27
C SER A 568 -20.32 12.35 15.34
N ILE A 569 -20.75 11.27 15.96
CA ILE A 569 -20.03 9.99 15.96
C ILE A 569 -20.90 8.99 15.22
N SER A 570 -20.40 8.49 14.12
CA SER A 570 -21.03 7.41 13.37
C SER A 570 -20.22 6.13 13.50
N HIS A 571 -20.93 5.02 13.67
CA HIS A 571 -20.33 3.69 13.68
C HIS A 571 -20.70 3.01 12.37
N GLY A 572 -19.67 2.58 11.63
CA GLY A 572 -19.89 1.67 10.49
C GLY A 572 -20.48 0.36 10.98
N SER A 573 -21.16 -0.34 10.11
CA SER A 573 -21.70 -1.65 10.45
C SER A 573 -20.58 -2.60 10.85
N PRO A 574 -20.54 -3.10 12.09
CA PRO A 574 -19.55 -4.10 12.48
C PRO A 574 -19.76 -5.37 11.67
N GLU A 575 -18.67 -5.96 11.21
CA GLU A 575 -18.67 -7.20 10.46
C GLU A 575 -17.95 -8.28 11.23
N GLY A 576 -18.54 -9.48 11.25
CA GLY A 576 -17.93 -10.70 11.74
C GLY A 576 -18.00 -11.78 10.67
N THR A 577 -16.88 -12.41 10.34
CA THR A 577 -16.85 -13.53 9.39
C THR A 577 -16.22 -14.74 10.06
N SER A 578 -16.98 -15.82 10.17
CA SER A 578 -16.46 -17.13 10.57
C SER A 578 -16.39 -18.04 9.36
N ARG A 579 -15.31 -18.81 9.25
CA ARG A 579 -15.12 -19.79 8.20
C ARG A 579 -14.55 -21.08 8.78
N PHE A 580 -15.15 -22.19 8.36
CA PHE A 580 -14.62 -23.52 8.58
C PHE A 580 -14.34 -24.17 7.23
N GLN A 581 -13.18 -24.83 7.11
CA GLN A 581 -12.85 -25.64 5.95
C GLN A 581 -12.18 -26.94 6.37
N ALA A 582 -12.50 -28.01 5.66
CA ALA A 582 -11.88 -29.31 5.81
C ALA A 582 -11.39 -29.77 4.45
N ARG A 583 -10.18 -30.31 4.40
CA ARG A 583 -9.50 -30.71 3.17
C ARG A 583 -8.89 -32.10 3.32
N LEU A 584 -9.09 -32.94 2.31
CA LEU A 584 -8.42 -34.22 2.16
C LEU A 584 -7.51 -34.12 0.93
N ASP A 585 -6.24 -34.40 1.10
CA ASP A 585 -5.23 -34.35 0.05
C ASP A 585 -4.61 -35.75 -0.13
N TYR A 586 -4.37 -36.11 -1.36
CA TYR A 586 -3.62 -37.26 -1.75
C TYR A 586 -2.57 -36.89 -2.78
N ALA A 587 -1.31 -37.29 -2.58
CA ALA A 587 -0.23 -37.06 -3.55
C ALA A 587 0.75 -38.23 -3.49
N ARG A 588 0.94 -38.93 -4.63
CA ARG A 588 1.84 -40.06 -4.70
C ARG A 588 2.47 -40.24 -6.07
N LYS A 589 3.74 -40.64 -6.05
CA LYS A 589 4.51 -41.00 -7.24
C LYS A 589 4.53 -42.53 -7.40
N PHE A 590 4.20 -43.02 -8.60
CA PHE A 590 4.22 -44.43 -9.01
C PHE A 590 5.17 -44.55 -10.21
N GLY A 591 6.45 -44.83 -9.98
CA GLY A 591 7.46 -44.78 -11.01
C GLY A 591 7.56 -43.40 -11.68
N ASP A 592 7.25 -43.33 -12.97
CA ASP A 592 7.23 -42.06 -13.73
C ASP A 592 5.90 -41.30 -13.69
N HIS A 593 4.90 -41.83 -12.98
CA HIS A 593 3.55 -41.30 -12.89
C HIS A 593 3.37 -40.57 -11.56
N ASN A 594 3.01 -39.30 -11.59
CA ASN A 594 2.61 -38.53 -10.40
C ASN A 594 1.10 -38.32 -10.41
N VAL A 595 0.44 -38.69 -9.33
CA VAL A 595 -1.00 -38.53 -9.15
C VAL A 595 -1.25 -37.67 -7.93
N SER A 596 -2.08 -36.64 -8.04
CA SER A 596 -2.58 -35.95 -6.86
C SER A 596 -4.08 -35.69 -6.95
N GLY A 597 -4.70 -35.56 -5.78
CA GLY A 597 -6.11 -35.23 -5.65
C GLY A 597 -6.38 -34.41 -4.39
N MET A 598 -7.39 -33.59 -4.44
CA MET A 598 -7.85 -32.77 -3.33
C MET A 598 -9.38 -32.78 -3.28
N LEU A 599 -9.94 -32.98 -2.10
CA LEU A 599 -11.34 -32.70 -1.81
C LEU A 599 -11.41 -31.65 -0.70
N LEU A 600 -12.15 -30.60 -0.93
CA LEU A 600 -12.35 -29.50 -0.01
C LEU A 600 -13.82 -29.31 0.29
N PHE A 601 -14.15 -29.17 1.56
CA PHE A 601 -15.42 -28.64 2.05
C PHE A 601 -15.19 -27.30 2.73
N TYR A 602 -16.04 -26.30 2.51
CA TYR A 602 -16.01 -25.06 3.27
C TYR A 602 -17.41 -24.55 3.62
N LEU A 603 -17.47 -23.87 4.76
CA LEU A 603 -18.64 -23.17 5.25
C LEU A 603 -18.19 -21.78 5.70
N GLN A 604 -18.86 -20.74 5.21
CA GLN A 604 -18.61 -19.34 5.61
C GLN A 604 -19.91 -18.72 6.09
N ASN A 605 -19.83 -18.00 7.20
CA ASN A 605 -20.92 -17.22 7.76
C ASN A 605 -20.42 -15.78 7.98
N LYS A 606 -20.99 -14.82 7.24
CA LYS A 606 -20.68 -13.40 7.36
C LYS A 606 -21.87 -12.68 7.97
N VAL A 607 -21.66 -12.00 9.08
CA VAL A 607 -22.65 -11.18 9.79
C VAL A 607 -22.25 -9.71 9.62
N ILE A 608 -23.18 -8.87 9.19
CA ILE A 608 -22.97 -7.43 9.04
C ILE A 608 -24.05 -6.73 9.87
N SER A 609 -23.65 -6.13 11.01
CA SER A 609 -24.56 -5.43 11.91
C SER A 609 -25.82 -6.26 12.22
N ASN A 610 -27.01 -5.71 11.98
CA ASN A 610 -28.30 -6.32 12.22
C ASN A 610 -28.89 -7.05 10.99
N GLN A 611 -28.07 -7.26 9.95
CA GLN A 611 -28.53 -7.97 8.75
C GLN A 611 -28.60 -9.48 8.98
N VAL A 612 -29.46 -10.15 8.20
CA VAL A 612 -29.46 -11.61 8.15
C VAL A 612 -28.09 -12.10 7.70
N PRO A 613 -27.50 -13.09 8.38
CA PRO A 613 -26.19 -13.60 8.02
C PRO A 613 -26.13 -14.10 6.58
N PHE A 614 -25.05 -13.76 5.88
CA PHE A 614 -24.76 -14.31 4.54
C PHE A 614 -23.98 -15.61 4.68
N ARG A 615 -24.56 -16.71 4.24
CA ARG A 615 -23.95 -18.03 4.32
C ARG A 615 -23.59 -18.57 2.95
N TYR A 616 -22.38 -19.09 2.87
CA TYR A 616 -21.85 -19.77 1.70
C TYR A 616 -21.34 -21.14 2.12
N MET A 617 -21.64 -22.15 1.32
CA MET A 617 -21.15 -23.51 1.52
C MET A 617 -20.73 -24.09 0.19
N GLY A 618 -19.66 -24.87 0.18
CA GLY A 618 -19.22 -25.50 -1.05
C GLY A 618 -18.35 -26.73 -0.85
N PHE A 619 -18.31 -27.51 -1.91
CA PHE A 619 -17.36 -28.60 -2.12
C PHE A 619 -16.54 -28.29 -3.35
N SER A 620 -15.24 -28.58 -3.30
CA SER A 620 -14.37 -28.48 -4.45
C SER A 620 -13.52 -29.72 -4.57
N GLY A 621 -13.37 -30.21 -5.78
CA GLY A 621 -12.51 -31.34 -6.12
C GLY A 621 -11.46 -30.94 -7.13
N ARG A 622 -10.27 -31.51 -7.01
CA ARG A 622 -9.18 -31.39 -7.96
C ARG A 622 -8.49 -32.72 -8.14
N ALA A 623 -8.17 -33.07 -9.35
CA ALA A 623 -7.34 -34.22 -9.68
C ALA A 623 -6.27 -33.80 -10.68
N THR A 624 -5.03 -34.20 -10.43
CA THR A 624 -3.93 -33.95 -11.37
C THR A 624 -3.18 -35.25 -11.65
N TYR A 625 -2.72 -35.37 -12.86
CA TYR A 625 -1.88 -36.46 -13.30
C TYR A 625 -0.75 -35.91 -14.16
N ASP A 626 0.47 -36.35 -13.91
CA ASP A 626 1.60 -36.09 -14.79
C ASP A 626 2.40 -37.35 -15.08
N TYR A 627 2.95 -37.44 -16.30
CA TYR A 627 3.87 -38.45 -16.72
C TYR A 627 5.21 -37.82 -17.10
N ARG A 628 6.25 -38.04 -16.29
CA ARG A 628 7.61 -37.51 -16.47
C ARG A 628 7.71 -35.99 -16.66
N ASN A 629 6.79 -35.21 -16.08
CA ASN A 629 6.62 -33.77 -16.31
C ASN A 629 6.44 -33.36 -17.79
N LYS A 630 6.10 -34.35 -18.69
CA LYS A 630 5.92 -34.11 -20.13
C LYS A 630 4.44 -34.03 -20.53
N TYR A 631 3.61 -34.84 -19.91
CA TYR A 631 2.16 -34.87 -20.15
C TYR A 631 1.45 -34.57 -18.87
N LEU A 632 0.74 -33.43 -18.83
CA LEU A 632 0.05 -32.92 -17.66
C LEU A 632 -1.45 -32.93 -17.94
N PHE A 633 -2.22 -33.44 -17.00
CA PHE A 633 -3.66 -33.41 -17.03
C PHE A 633 -4.19 -32.90 -15.69
N GLU A 634 -5.15 -31.98 -15.72
CA GLU A 634 -5.79 -31.41 -14.55
C GLU A 634 -7.30 -31.34 -14.75
N PHE A 635 -8.04 -31.75 -13.72
CA PHE A 635 -9.47 -31.63 -13.65
C PHE A 635 -9.89 -30.97 -12.35
N ASN A 636 -10.70 -29.93 -12.46
CA ASN A 636 -11.24 -29.19 -11.34
C ASN A 636 -12.78 -29.20 -11.36
N ILE A 637 -13.40 -29.28 -10.20
CA ILE A 637 -14.85 -29.17 -10.04
C ILE A 637 -15.20 -28.41 -8.78
N GLY A 638 -16.09 -27.44 -8.89
CA GLY A 638 -16.70 -26.74 -7.76
C GLY A 638 -18.20 -27.01 -7.68
N TYR A 639 -18.70 -27.29 -6.50
CA TYR A 639 -20.13 -27.38 -6.19
C TYR A 639 -20.43 -26.43 -5.05
N ASN A 640 -20.92 -25.25 -5.39
CA ASN A 640 -21.00 -24.13 -4.44
C ASN A 640 -22.44 -23.61 -4.35
N GLY A 641 -22.84 -23.22 -3.14
CA GLY A 641 -24.17 -22.70 -2.84
C GLY A 641 -24.17 -21.45 -1.98
N SER A 642 -25.22 -20.65 -2.14
CA SER A 642 -25.50 -19.45 -1.37
C SER A 642 -26.98 -19.39 -0.97
N GLU A 643 -27.22 -18.86 0.23
CA GLU A 643 -28.58 -18.59 0.71
C GLU A 643 -29.30 -17.45 -0.03
N ASN A 644 -28.54 -16.65 -0.81
CA ASN A 644 -29.11 -15.56 -1.62
C ASN A 644 -30.05 -16.06 -2.74
N PHE A 645 -29.99 -17.35 -3.07
CA PHE A 645 -30.84 -17.95 -4.09
C PHE A 645 -32.02 -18.69 -3.48
N ALA A 646 -33.13 -18.77 -4.23
CA ALA A 646 -34.31 -19.46 -3.83
C ALA A 646 -34.03 -20.93 -3.48
N ARG A 647 -34.81 -21.49 -2.54
CA ARG A 647 -34.70 -22.89 -2.16
C ARG A 647 -34.85 -23.80 -3.40
N GLY A 648 -33.95 -24.76 -3.59
CA GLY A 648 -33.85 -25.62 -4.78
C GLY A 648 -32.99 -25.06 -5.93
N LYS A 649 -32.58 -23.77 -5.91
CA LYS A 649 -31.70 -23.15 -6.90
C LYS A 649 -30.42 -22.60 -6.26
N ARG A 650 -30.07 -23.05 -5.06
CA ARG A 650 -28.95 -22.49 -4.26
C ARG A 650 -27.58 -22.93 -4.71
N TYR A 651 -27.49 -24.07 -5.39
CA TYR A 651 -26.23 -24.72 -5.73
C TYR A 651 -26.00 -24.75 -7.24
N GLY A 652 -24.73 -24.50 -7.64
CA GLY A 652 -24.26 -24.63 -9.01
C GLY A 652 -23.03 -25.52 -9.09
N VAL A 653 -22.83 -26.18 -10.22
CA VAL A 653 -21.67 -27.01 -10.55
C VAL A 653 -20.78 -26.22 -11.53
N PHE A 654 -19.49 -26.19 -11.27
CA PHE A 654 -18.49 -25.44 -12.05
C PHE A 654 -17.31 -26.35 -12.38
N PRO A 655 -17.37 -27.14 -13.49
CA PRO A 655 -16.27 -27.97 -13.96
C PRO A 655 -15.24 -27.12 -14.73
N ALA A 656 -13.97 -27.53 -14.68
CA ALA A 656 -12.88 -26.95 -15.48
C ALA A 656 -11.74 -27.96 -15.70
#